data_f716730f08d3a92f10063a4df22b2c4c
#
_entry.id   f716730f08d3a92f10063a4df22b2c4c
#
_cell.length_a   1.000
_cell.length_b   1.000
_cell.length_c   1.000
_cell.angle_alpha   90.00
_cell.angle_beta   90.00
_cell.angle_gamma   90.00
#
_symmetry.space_group_name_H-M   'P 1'
#
loop_
_entity.id
_entity.type
_entity.pdbx_description
1 polymer ?
#
loop_
_entity_poly.entity_id
_entity_poly.type
_entity_poly.pdbx_seq_one_letter_code
_entity_poly.pdbx_strand_id
1 'polypeptide(L)'
;MHPVNPSPSFRSRFGLYVLPVVVALLAAGAASRAAGQGSYTAAQAKSGAAVYSAHCSQCHGVNMEGQSGPTLVGATFTRKYPSGTALYNFISTQMPADKPGSLSQQNYLDVTAYVLSRNGVAAGDVALGRDNLAQVTSTGGKAPTGKVKNAPNRPAPGNANNNEIVRATAPTNKVYAGLPGGANVNVSDAMMRGAASDQSNWILSGRSYDNARYSPLKQVDASNVGRLMPVALVQTGMTASFETTPVVVNGVMYISSPVVDNKMKVMAVDATNGRPIWDSTYTLGSYQICCGPVNRGVAVAYGMVYFVTLDDQLIALDAATGKTRWQKTVANASLGYSETLAPTVYDGMVIIGSAGGEWPIAGFVAAYDARSGAQKWRWTSTDPSTYGGDSWKRGGAMVWTTPAIDTATNSVIFATGNPNPDLNGSSRKGDNRWSDSIVALDVHTGKFKWGYQEIKHDVWDYDAVSPVVLFDVHANGKTIPAAGEAGKVGWFFIVDRRNGKLIRKSQPYVLMSKNMFSQPTAKGVVMLPGANGGAEWSPPAYSPDTHNVYVLGMDQLMNFQVHPSGYQAGRIRLGSAFTNVAPHGLQDGRFVAINVDTGKVAWTYKTPQPLIGGALATAGNLVFFGEGNGWFDALDATSGKRLWRYNLGAGVNAPPMTYEVNGTQYVAVAAGGNFQLGYPYGDAVAIFKLAR
;
A
#
# COMPACT_ATOMS: atom_id res chain seq x y z
N MET A 1 -28.55 61.30 26.69
CA MET A 1 -29.14 61.80 27.93
C MET A 1 -28.97 60.78 29.02
N HIS A 2 -28.15 61.12 29.99
CA HIS A 2 -27.97 60.49 31.30
C HIS A 2 -29.34 60.46 32.10
N PRO A 3 -29.47 59.85 33.32
CA PRO A 3 -28.40 59.27 34.19
C PRO A 3 -28.85 58.07 35.08
N VAL A 4 -27.87 57.44 35.74
CA VAL A 4 -27.53 57.42 37.20
C VAL A 4 -28.04 56.26 38.08
N ASN A 5 -27.05 55.57 38.70
CA ASN A 5 -27.00 54.75 39.91
C ASN A 5 -27.76 55.34 41.15
N PRO A 6 -28.00 54.66 42.29
CA PRO A 6 -26.93 54.03 43.10
C PRO A 6 -27.38 52.83 44.01
N SER A 7 -26.34 52.20 44.60
CA SER A 7 -26.37 51.31 45.77
C SER A 7 -26.77 52.09 47.07
N PRO A 8 -27.14 51.37 48.18
CA PRO A 8 -26.23 51.47 49.32
C PRO A 8 -26.00 50.18 50.16
N SER A 9 -24.87 50.22 50.84
CA SER A 9 -24.32 49.51 51.96
C SER A 9 -25.09 49.44 53.26
N PHE A 10 -24.81 48.48 54.16
CA PHE A 10 -24.61 48.61 55.61
C PHE A 10 -24.04 47.32 56.24
N ARG A 11 -22.85 47.32 56.76
CA ARG A 11 -22.22 47.30 58.12
C ARG A 11 -22.89 46.37 59.15
N SER A 12 -22.20 45.47 59.70
CA SER A 12 -21.26 45.23 60.80
C SER A 12 -21.91 44.68 62.08
N ARG A 13 -21.28 43.67 62.70
CA ARG A 13 -20.79 43.76 64.10
C ARG A 13 -20.07 42.49 64.55
N PHE A 14 -19.01 42.72 65.21
CA PHE A 14 -18.13 42.05 66.10
C PHE A 14 -18.72 41.01 67.05
N GLY A 15 -17.88 40.00 67.38
CA GLY A 15 -17.96 39.15 68.57
C GLY A 15 -16.67 38.35 68.76
N LEU A 16 -15.77 38.92 69.59
CA LEU A 16 -14.59 38.25 70.18
C LEU A 16 -15.01 37.27 71.27
N TYR A 17 -14.38 36.10 71.39
CA TYR A 17 -13.96 35.50 72.68
C TYR A 17 -12.92 34.36 72.45
N VAL A 18 -11.65 34.61 72.83
CA VAL A 18 -10.75 33.97 73.78
C VAL A 18 -10.34 32.49 73.57
N LEU A 19 -9.02 32.33 73.38
CA LEU A 19 -8.21 31.11 73.51
C LEU A 19 -8.31 30.43 74.89
N PRO A 20 -7.96 29.13 74.97
CA PRO A 20 -6.68 28.86 75.61
C PRO A 20 -5.75 27.90 74.81
N VAL A 21 -4.48 28.14 75.05
CA VAL A 21 -3.29 27.39 74.72
C VAL A 21 -3.30 26.04 75.43
N VAL A 22 -3.06 24.93 74.70
CA VAL A 22 -2.44 23.70 75.30
C VAL A 22 -1.55 23.02 74.25
N VAL A 23 -0.24 23.08 74.58
CA VAL A 23 0.82 22.09 74.40
C VAL A 23 1.04 21.37 73.07
N ALA A 24 2.22 21.64 72.55
CA ALA A 24 2.90 20.88 71.46
C ALA A 24 3.14 19.44 71.90
N LEU A 25 2.86 18.52 70.95
CA LEU A 25 3.52 17.23 70.91
C LEU A 25 3.85 16.96 69.42
N LEU A 26 5.17 16.77 69.19
CA LEU A 26 5.80 16.36 67.98
C LEU A 26 5.12 15.09 67.42
N ALA A 27 4.45 15.20 66.26
CA ALA A 27 4.26 14.12 65.36
C ALA A 27 4.82 14.59 64.01
N ALA A 28 6.03 14.13 63.72
CA ALA A 28 6.57 14.17 62.36
C ALA A 28 5.66 13.32 61.47
N GLY A 29 4.59 13.96 60.97
CA GLY A 29 3.77 13.42 59.93
C GLY A 29 4.60 13.45 58.65
N ALA A 30 5.08 12.31 58.21
CA ALA A 30 5.63 12.11 56.91
C ALA A 30 4.62 12.65 55.90
N ALA A 31 4.93 13.79 55.28
CA ALA A 31 4.32 14.18 54.02
C ALA A 31 4.66 13.05 53.06
N SER A 32 3.74 12.13 52.89
CA SER A 32 3.80 11.19 51.79
C SER A 32 3.82 12.04 50.52
N ARG A 33 5.01 12.31 50.01
CA ARG A 33 5.20 12.61 48.62
C ARG A 33 4.46 11.51 47.89
N ALA A 34 3.38 11.83 47.23
CA ALA A 34 2.89 11.05 46.10
C ALA A 34 4.05 11.03 45.10
N ALA A 35 4.97 10.08 45.28
CA ALA A 35 5.98 9.77 44.29
C ALA A 35 5.22 9.47 43.03
N GLY A 36 5.37 10.31 42.00
CA GLY A 36 4.81 10.09 40.70
C GLY A 36 5.28 8.70 40.28
N GLN A 37 4.36 7.76 40.08
CA GLN A 37 4.68 6.46 39.51
C GLN A 37 5.13 6.71 38.05
N GLY A 38 6.39 7.08 37.89
CA GLY A 38 7.02 7.13 36.58
C GLY A 38 7.23 5.72 36.06
N SER A 39 7.27 5.60 34.77
CA SER A 39 7.16 4.33 34.06
C SER A 39 8.51 3.65 33.80
N TYR A 40 9.62 4.26 34.21
CA TYR A 40 11.02 3.78 34.07
C TYR A 40 11.92 4.62 34.99
N THR A 41 13.14 4.16 35.29
CA THR A 41 14.09 4.98 36.08
C THR A 41 14.92 5.90 35.21
N ALA A 42 15.32 7.06 35.72
CA ALA A 42 16.22 7.99 35.03
C ALA A 42 17.58 7.32 34.67
N ALA A 43 18.08 6.42 35.52
CA ALA A 43 19.27 5.63 35.23
C ALA A 43 19.07 4.73 34.02
N GLN A 44 17.91 4.09 33.91
CA GLN A 44 17.59 3.22 32.78
C GLN A 44 17.50 4.01 31.49
N ALA A 45 16.84 5.18 31.45
CA ALA A 45 16.82 6.04 30.28
C ALA A 45 18.22 6.52 29.87
N LYS A 46 19.11 6.78 30.84
CA LYS A 46 20.52 7.12 30.55
C LYS A 46 21.28 5.95 29.94
N SER A 47 21.10 4.72 30.42
CA SER A 47 21.65 3.52 29.77
C SER A 47 21.10 3.34 28.35
N GLY A 48 19.80 3.57 28.19
CA GLY A 48 19.13 3.53 26.87
C GLY A 48 19.65 4.56 25.89
N ALA A 49 20.08 5.74 26.36
CA ALA A 49 20.71 6.75 25.50
C ALA A 49 22.03 6.25 24.90
N ALA A 50 22.82 5.49 25.65
CA ALA A 50 24.04 4.88 25.15
C ALA A 50 23.75 3.79 24.12
N VAL A 51 22.76 2.93 24.37
CA VAL A 51 22.30 1.89 23.42
C VAL A 51 21.76 2.56 22.14
N TYR A 52 20.97 3.63 22.28
CA TYR A 52 20.43 4.40 21.15
C TYR A 52 21.55 4.99 20.30
N SER A 53 22.53 5.63 20.91
CA SER A 53 23.67 6.22 20.20
C SER A 53 24.47 5.18 19.43
N ALA A 54 24.63 3.98 19.97
CA ALA A 54 25.43 2.93 19.36
C ALA A 54 24.70 2.18 18.22
N HIS A 55 23.36 2.05 18.30
CA HIS A 55 22.61 1.12 17.44
C HIS A 55 21.42 1.75 16.69
N CYS A 56 21.01 2.97 17.02
CA CYS A 56 19.76 3.55 16.50
C CYS A 56 19.96 4.93 15.87
N SER A 57 20.89 5.74 16.42
CA SER A 57 21.07 7.14 16.03
C SER A 57 21.49 7.34 14.58
N GLN A 58 22.18 6.35 14.00
CA GLN A 58 22.59 6.38 12.60
C GLN A 58 21.38 6.40 11.64
N CYS A 59 20.29 5.74 12.02
CA CYS A 59 19.08 5.70 11.20
C CYS A 59 18.03 6.71 11.66
N HIS A 60 17.87 6.91 12.96
CA HIS A 60 16.78 7.71 13.51
C HIS A 60 17.19 9.15 13.91
N GLY A 61 18.47 9.54 13.67
CA GLY A 61 19.01 10.85 14.02
C GLY A 61 19.45 10.92 15.49
N VAL A 62 20.42 11.80 15.81
CA VAL A 62 20.95 11.92 17.18
C VAL A 62 19.91 12.43 18.19
N ASN A 63 18.92 13.18 17.73
CA ASN A 63 17.81 13.71 18.54
C ASN A 63 16.48 12.99 18.25
N MET A 64 16.49 11.84 17.54
CA MET A 64 15.30 11.10 17.14
C MET A 64 14.43 11.81 16.09
N GLU A 65 15.00 12.78 15.41
CA GLU A 65 14.36 13.59 14.35
C GLU A 65 14.01 12.80 13.08
N GLY A 66 14.62 11.63 12.92
CA GLY A 66 14.53 10.80 11.72
C GLY A 66 15.63 11.16 10.71
N GLN A 67 16.25 10.14 10.13
CA GLN A 67 17.20 10.23 9.02
C GLN A 67 16.91 9.17 7.98
N SER A 68 17.57 8.00 8.03
CA SER A 68 17.22 6.82 7.23
C SER A 68 16.06 6.02 7.84
N GLY A 69 15.84 6.15 9.13
CA GLY A 69 14.67 5.68 9.83
C GLY A 69 13.69 6.83 10.13
N PRO A 70 12.42 6.52 10.42
CA PRO A 70 11.43 7.55 10.77
C PRO A 70 11.79 8.26 12.08
N THR A 71 11.21 9.46 12.30
CA THR A 71 11.27 10.12 13.59
C THR A 71 10.70 9.24 14.71
N LEU A 72 11.35 9.23 15.87
CA LEU A 72 10.91 8.48 17.06
C LEU A 72 10.32 9.39 18.13
N VAL A 73 9.99 10.63 17.79
CA VAL A 73 9.37 11.61 18.71
C VAL A 73 8.16 12.28 18.08
N GLY A 74 7.27 12.78 18.94
CA GLY A 74 6.10 13.58 18.54
C GLY A 74 4.80 12.79 18.37
N ALA A 75 3.71 13.52 18.10
CA ALA A 75 2.35 12.99 18.14
C ALA A 75 2.08 11.86 17.13
N THR A 76 2.73 11.86 15.98
CA THR A 76 2.61 10.80 14.98
C THR A 76 3.24 9.50 15.47
N PHE A 77 4.42 9.59 16.09
CA PHE A 77 5.11 8.44 16.67
C PHE A 77 4.32 7.85 17.85
N THR A 78 3.85 8.68 18.80
CA THR A 78 3.11 8.22 19.97
C THR A 78 1.74 7.64 19.64
N ARG A 79 1.08 8.10 18.56
CA ARG A 79 -0.13 7.46 18.04
C ARG A 79 0.15 6.07 17.44
N LYS A 80 1.28 5.91 16.77
CA LYS A 80 1.69 4.62 16.16
C LYS A 80 2.07 3.60 17.23
N TYR A 81 2.71 4.04 18.33
CA TYR A 81 3.11 3.19 19.44
C TYR A 81 2.51 3.72 20.77
N PRO A 82 1.21 3.48 21.01
CA PRO A 82 0.49 4.15 22.10
C PRO A 82 0.84 3.63 23.51
N SER A 83 1.55 2.51 23.62
CA SER A 83 1.93 1.90 24.90
C SER A 83 3.40 1.45 24.92
N GLY A 84 3.97 1.29 26.12
CA GLY A 84 5.30 0.73 26.31
C GLY A 84 5.42 -0.68 25.72
N THR A 85 4.38 -1.49 25.81
CA THR A 85 4.34 -2.83 25.20
C THR A 85 4.44 -2.76 23.68
N ALA A 86 3.65 -1.90 23.01
CA ALA A 86 3.68 -1.76 21.56
C ALA A 86 5.07 -1.28 21.08
N LEU A 87 5.65 -0.31 21.78
CA LEU A 87 6.98 0.22 21.48
C LEU A 87 8.07 -0.82 21.70
N TYR A 88 8.09 -1.47 22.86
CA TYR A 88 9.09 -2.51 23.19
C TYR A 88 9.03 -3.67 22.21
N ASN A 89 7.84 -4.18 21.89
CA ASN A 89 7.68 -5.31 20.97
C ASN A 89 8.22 -4.95 19.59
N PHE A 90 7.92 -3.75 19.09
CA PHE A 90 8.47 -3.29 17.81
C PHE A 90 10.00 -3.18 17.86
N ILE A 91 10.55 -2.49 18.87
CA ILE A 91 12.02 -2.31 18.98
C ILE A 91 12.72 -3.65 19.14
N SER A 92 12.22 -4.55 19.98
CA SER A 92 12.90 -5.83 20.28
C SER A 92 12.83 -6.85 19.14
N THR A 93 11.86 -6.70 18.22
CA THR A 93 11.69 -7.65 17.12
C THR A 93 12.13 -7.12 15.76
N GLN A 94 12.14 -5.80 15.58
CA GLN A 94 12.40 -5.16 14.28
C GLN A 94 13.68 -4.31 14.25
N MET A 95 14.26 -4.02 15.43
CA MET A 95 15.41 -3.13 15.53
C MET A 95 16.60 -3.81 16.26
N PRO A 96 17.85 -3.38 15.98
CA PRO A 96 18.25 -2.52 14.85
C PRO A 96 17.91 -3.17 13.50
N ALA A 97 17.55 -2.36 12.50
CA ALA A 97 17.04 -2.90 11.22
C ALA A 97 18.05 -3.77 10.46
N ASP A 98 19.36 -3.53 10.64
CA ASP A 98 20.46 -4.33 10.09
C ASP A 98 20.67 -5.66 10.85
N LYS A 99 20.22 -5.74 12.11
CA LYS A 99 20.34 -6.94 12.98
C LYS A 99 19.15 -7.04 13.95
N PRO A 100 17.92 -7.27 13.49
CA PRO A 100 16.75 -7.39 14.36
C PRO A 100 16.94 -8.45 15.45
N GLY A 101 16.54 -8.14 16.68
CA GLY A 101 16.65 -9.06 17.81
C GLY A 101 18.07 -9.28 18.37
N SER A 102 19.08 -8.53 17.91
CA SER A 102 20.49 -8.75 18.27
C SER A 102 20.93 -8.18 19.62
N LEU A 103 20.15 -7.26 20.18
CA LEU A 103 20.47 -6.68 21.49
C LEU A 103 19.98 -7.58 22.64
N SER A 104 20.58 -7.43 23.82
CA SER A 104 20.08 -8.10 25.02
C SER A 104 18.69 -7.57 25.39
N GLN A 105 17.90 -8.39 26.08
CA GLN A 105 16.59 -7.97 26.58
C GLN A 105 16.68 -6.69 27.42
N GLN A 106 17.71 -6.54 28.23
CA GLN A 106 17.93 -5.34 29.02
C GLN A 106 18.19 -4.12 28.15
N ASN A 107 19.00 -4.23 27.09
CA ASN A 107 19.26 -3.13 26.17
C ASN A 107 17.99 -2.70 25.43
N TYR A 108 17.09 -3.64 25.09
CA TYR A 108 15.80 -3.31 24.51
C TYR A 108 14.88 -2.58 25.48
N LEU A 109 14.86 -2.95 26.77
CA LEU A 109 14.11 -2.23 27.80
C LEU A 109 14.68 -0.83 28.01
N ASP A 110 16.01 -0.72 28.06
CA ASP A 110 16.69 0.55 28.28
C ASP A 110 16.48 1.54 27.15
N VAL A 111 16.62 1.10 25.90
CA VAL A 111 16.36 1.98 24.74
C VAL A 111 14.87 2.34 24.64
N THR A 112 13.96 1.44 25.02
CA THR A 112 12.52 1.75 25.12
C THR A 112 12.28 2.85 26.15
N ALA A 113 12.89 2.76 27.35
CA ALA A 113 12.82 3.80 28.38
C ALA A 113 13.37 5.15 27.87
N TYR A 114 14.47 5.13 27.12
CA TYR A 114 15.02 6.35 26.53
C TYR A 114 14.07 6.97 25.49
N VAL A 115 13.49 6.19 24.57
CA VAL A 115 12.51 6.70 23.59
C VAL A 115 11.28 7.27 24.28
N LEU A 116 10.76 6.61 25.34
CA LEU A 116 9.67 7.12 26.17
C LEU A 116 10.02 8.47 26.81
N SER A 117 11.24 8.61 27.35
CA SER A 117 11.72 9.86 27.94
C SER A 117 11.72 11.02 26.95
N ARG A 118 12.12 10.75 25.72
CA ARG A 118 12.16 11.75 24.63
C ARG A 118 10.76 12.14 24.15
N ASN A 119 9.74 11.33 24.45
CA ASN A 119 8.33 11.61 24.18
C ASN A 119 7.56 12.15 25.41
N GLY A 120 8.27 12.63 26.42
CA GLY A 120 7.67 13.35 27.57
C GLY A 120 7.09 12.44 28.65
N VAL A 121 7.34 11.14 28.62
CA VAL A 121 6.96 10.23 29.71
C VAL A 121 7.89 10.46 30.90
N ALA A 122 7.34 10.67 32.10
CA ALA A 122 8.13 10.97 33.29
C ALA A 122 8.87 9.72 33.80
N ALA A 123 10.11 9.93 34.30
CA ALA A 123 10.84 8.92 35.04
C ALA A 123 10.25 8.73 36.45
N GLY A 124 10.38 7.55 37.01
CA GLY A 124 9.98 7.19 38.38
C GLY A 124 11.03 6.33 39.07
N ASP A 125 10.61 5.63 40.10
CA ASP A 125 11.49 4.85 40.98
C ASP A 125 11.55 3.36 40.55
N VAL A 126 10.70 2.92 39.64
CA VAL A 126 10.61 1.54 39.15
C VAL A 126 11.18 1.43 37.74
N ALA A 127 12.13 0.51 37.56
CA ALA A 127 12.68 0.24 36.22
C ALA A 127 11.61 -0.36 35.29
N LEU A 128 11.67 0.01 34.02
CA LEU A 128 10.86 -0.60 32.96
C LEU A 128 11.30 -2.06 32.80
N GLY A 129 10.36 -2.96 33.02
CA GLY A 129 10.52 -4.39 32.87
C GLY A 129 9.36 -4.96 32.04
N ARG A 130 9.43 -6.23 31.62
CA ARG A 130 8.36 -6.87 30.85
C ARG A 130 7.01 -6.85 31.57
N ASP A 131 7.05 -6.90 32.91
CA ASP A 131 5.86 -7.01 33.75
C ASP A 131 5.09 -5.69 33.89
N ASN A 132 5.72 -4.55 33.59
CA ASN A 132 5.09 -3.24 33.73
C ASN A 132 4.97 -2.47 32.41
N LEU A 133 5.45 -3.01 31.27
CA LEU A 133 5.32 -2.41 29.93
C LEU A 133 3.88 -2.02 29.58
N ALA A 134 2.91 -2.86 29.97
CA ALA A 134 1.49 -2.62 29.66
C ALA A 134 0.89 -1.43 30.41
N GLN A 135 1.54 -0.98 31.49
CA GLN A 135 1.08 0.12 32.33
C GLN A 135 1.58 1.49 31.82
N VAL A 136 2.43 1.49 30.78
CA VAL A 136 3.10 2.67 30.25
C VAL A 136 2.42 3.17 29.00
N THR A 137 2.02 4.43 28.97
CA THR A 137 1.56 5.11 27.74
C THR A 137 2.67 5.98 27.16
N SER A 138 2.76 6.07 25.84
CA SER A 138 3.81 6.82 25.15
C SER A 138 3.63 8.35 25.25
N THR A 139 2.55 8.84 25.83
CA THR A 139 2.20 10.26 25.94
C THR A 139 2.24 10.83 27.37
N GLY A 140 2.85 10.13 28.33
CA GLY A 140 2.96 10.60 29.73
C GLY A 140 1.64 10.63 30.53
N GLY A 141 0.51 10.24 29.94
CA GLY A 141 -0.77 10.12 30.64
C GLY A 141 -0.94 8.75 31.32
N LYS A 142 -1.62 8.71 32.50
CA LYS A 142 -2.02 7.45 33.14
C LYS A 142 -2.93 6.65 32.19
N ALA A 143 -2.65 5.36 32.03
CA ALA A 143 -3.59 4.44 31.40
C ALA A 143 -4.96 4.50 32.13
N PRO A 144 -6.10 4.47 31.43
CA PRO A 144 -7.40 4.41 32.08
C PRO A 144 -7.50 3.16 32.95
N THR A 145 -7.82 3.32 34.24
CA THR A 145 -8.00 2.22 35.21
C THR A 145 -9.37 1.54 35.09
N GLY A 146 -9.90 1.41 33.89
CA GLY A 146 -11.08 0.59 33.62
C GLY A 146 -10.66 -0.83 33.27
N LYS A 147 -11.24 -1.83 33.93
CA LYS A 147 -11.12 -3.23 33.52
C LYS A 147 -11.62 -3.39 32.08
N VAL A 148 -10.74 -3.20 31.12
CA VAL A 148 -10.97 -3.62 29.74
C VAL A 148 -10.90 -5.14 29.75
N LYS A 149 -12.02 -5.82 29.48
CA LYS A 149 -12.02 -7.24 29.16
C LYS A 149 -10.95 -7.44 28.09
N ASN A 150 -10.05 -8.39 28.34
CA ASN A 150 -8.93 -8.74 27.48
C ASN A 150 -9.34 -8.71 26.00
N ALA A 151 -8.96 -7.65 25.30
CA ALA A 151 -8.81 -7.74 23.86
C ALA A 151 -7.60 -8.66 23.60
N PRO A 152 -7.70 -9.63 22.70
CA PRO A 152 -6.61 -10.55 22.43
C PRO A 152 -5.37 -9.74 22.01
N ASN A 153 -4.20 -10.11 22.58
CA ASN A 153 -2.89 -9.59 22.21
C ASN A 153 -2.77 -9.59 20.69
N ARG A 154 -2.71 -8.40 20.09
CA ARG A 154 -2.59 -8.22 18.66
C ARG A 154 -1.11 -8.37 18.27
N PRO A 155 -0.69 -9.44 17.56
CA PRO A 155 0.67 -9.53 17.04
C PRO A 155 0.90 -8.44 16.00
N ALA A 156 2.11 -7.90 15.96
CA ALA A 156 2.52 -7.02 14.87
C ALA A 156 2.49 -7.79 13.53
N PRO A 157 2.15 -7.16 12.40
CA PRO A 157 2.23 -7.79 11.09
C PRO A 157 3.67 -8.28 10.83
N GLY A 158 3.81 -9.55 10.45
CA GLY A 158 5.10 -10.10 10.04
C GLY A 158 5.98 -10.62 11.18
N ASN A 159 5.51 -11.57 11.97
CA ASN A 159 6.35 -12.23 12.98
C ASN A 159 7.03 -13.48 12.39
N ALA A 160 8.21 -13.29 11.79
CA ALA A 160 9.03 -14.38 11.22
C ALA A 160 10.01 -15.02 12.23
N ASN A 161 9.84 -14.82 13.55
CA ASN A 161 10.82 -15.27 14.56
C ASN A 161 10.27 -16.12 15.69
N ASN A 162 9.12 -16.75 15.53
CA ASN A 162 8.81 -17.93 16.33
C ASN A 162 9.06 -19.16 15.46
N ASN A 163 9.86 -20.11 15.96
CA ASN A 163 10.07 -21.43 15.35
C ASN A 163 8.80 -22.30 15.28
N GLU A 164 7.64 -21.76 15.55
CA GLU A 164 6.36 -22.36 15.20
C GLU A 164 6.06 -22.03 13.74
N ILE A 165 6.18 -23.04 12.90
CA ILE A 165 5.65 -22.99 11.54
C ILE A 165 4.13 -22.85 11.67
N VAL A 166 3.64 -21.60 11.59
CA VAL A 166 2.20 -21.36 11.46
C VAL A 166 1.78 -21.97 10.13
N ARG A 167 0.99 -23.02 10.17
CA ARG A 167 0.47 -23.65 8.95
C ARG A 167 -0.72 -22.85 8.46
N ALA A 168 -0.72 -22.56 7.17
CA ALA A 168 -1.88 -22.04 6.49
C ALA A 168 -3.09 -22.96 6.70
N THR A 169 -4.25 -22.39 6.94
CA THR A 169 -5.51 -23.17 7.08
C THR A 169 -6.44 -22.86 5.91
N ALA A 170 -7.27 -23.83 5.54
CA ALA A 170 -8.31 -23.57 4.54
C ALA A 170 -9.21 -22.41 4.99
N PRO A 171 -9.70 -21.55 4.06
CA PRO A 171 -10.61 -20.47 4.39
C PRO A 171 -11.85 -20.94 5.15
N THR A 172 -12.21 -20.21 6.20
CA THR A 172 -13.51 -20.36 6.87
C THR A 172 -14.53 -19.47 6.19
N ASN A 173 -15.71 -19.98 5.94
CA ASN A 173 -16.72 -19.32 5.12
C ASN A 173 -18.02 -19.10 5.90
N LYS A 174 -18.67 -17.95 5.66
CA LYS A 174 -19.97 -17.58 6.21
C LYS A 174 -20.87 -17.02 5.11
N VAL A 175 -22.05 -17.57 4.97
CA VAL A 175 -23.09 -17.13 4.03
C VAL A 175 -24.17 -16.38 4.82
N TYR A 176 -24.55 -15.19 4.36
CA TYR A 176 -25.55 -14.31 4.97
C TYR A 176 -26.84 -14.25 4.16
N ALA A 177 -26.73 -14.31 2.82
CA ALA A 177 -27.86 -14.21 1.90
C ALA A 177 -27.59 -14.96 0.60
N GLY A 178 -28.63 -15.20 -0.19
CA GLY A 178 -28.50 -15.59 -1.60
C GLY A 178 -28.06 -14.45 -2.48
N LEU A 179 -27.66 -14.76 -3.71
CA LEU A 179 -27.31 -13.77 -4.72
C LEU A 179 -28.51 -12.86 -5.05
N PRO A 180 -28.31 -11.52 -5.19
CA PRO A 180 -29.38 -10.58 -5.54
C PRO A 180 -30.12 -11.01 -6.81
N GLY A 181 -31.45 -11.14 -6.76
CA GLY A 181 -32.26 -11.52 -7.91
C GLY A 181 -31.88 -12.86 -8.56
N GLY A 182 -31.15 -13.74 -7.90
CA GLY A 182 -30.62 -14.97 -8.49
C GLY A 182 -29.50 -14.70 -9.52
N ALA A 183 -28.71 -13.67 -9.33
CA ALA A 183 -27.66 -13.22 -10.26
C ALA A 183 -26.77 -14.37 -10.73
N ASN A 184 -26.54 -14.47 -12.03
CA ASN A 184 -25.56 -15.39 -12.61
C ASN A 184 -24.15 -14.80 -12.49
N VAL A 185 -23.32 -15.39 -11.63
CA VAL A 185 -21.93 -14.97 -11.40
C VAL A 185 -20.90 -15.81 -12.16
N ASN A 186 -21.35 -16.61 -13.13
CA ASN A 186 -20.48 -17.41 -13.99
C ASN A 186 -19.97 -16.57 -15.17
N VAL A 187 -18.85 -15.87 -14.96
CA VAL A 187 -18.17 -15.08 -16.02
C VAL A 187 -17.50 -16.03 -17.00
N SER A 188 -17.84 -15.91 -18.28
CA SER A 188 -17.26 -16.69 -19.39
C SER A 188 -16.12 -15.94 -20.07
N ASP A 189 -15.32 -16.67 -20.88
CA ASP A 189 -14.29 -16.05 -21.75
C ASP A 189 -14.89 -14.99 -22.69
N ALA A 190 -16.11 -15.23 -23.22
CA ALA A 190 -16.79 -14.26 -24.07
C ALA A 190 -17.10 -12.96 -23.32
N MET A 191 -17.56 -13.03 -22.08
CA MET A 191 -17.80 -11.85 -21.23
C MET A 191 -16.49 -11.10 -20.97
N MET A 192 -15.40 -11.81 -20.63
CA MET A 192 -14.10 -11.18 -20.38
C MET A 192 -13.52 -10.52 -21.64
N ARG A 193 -13.65 -11.14 -22.81
CA ARG A 193 -13.24 -10.54 -24.10
C ARG A 193 -14.09 -9.32 -24.49
N GLY A 194 -15.37 -9.31 -24.14
CA GLY A 194 -16.30 -8.21 -24.34
C GLY A 194 -16.29 -7.13 -23.26
N ALA A 195 -15.46 -7.25 -22.23
CA ALA A 195 -15.50 -6.40 -21.05
C ALA A 195 -15.35 -4.90 -21.35
N ALA A 196 -14.56 -4.52 -22.35
CA ALA A 196 -14.36 -3.11 -22.73
C ALA A 196 -15.66 -2.40 -23.14
N SER A 197 -16.61 -3.12 -23.75
CA SER A 197 -17.91 -2.59 -24.16
C SER A 197 -19.06 -2.88 -23.17
N ASP A 198 -18.82 -3.70 -22.14
CA ASP A 198 -19.83 -4.01 -21.12
C ASP A 198 -20.12 -2.77 -20.26
N GLN A 199 -21.36 -2.35 -20.19
CA GLN A 199 -21.79 -1.20 -19.39
C GLN A 199 -22.16 -1.59 -17.95
N SER A 200 -22.59 -2.83 -17.72
CA SER A 200 -23.15 -3.26 -16.44
C SER A 200 -22.11 -3.73 -15.45
N ASN A 201 -20.99 -4.30 -15.93
CA ASN A 201 -20.05 -5.00 -15.09
C ASN A 201 -18.67 -4.32 -15.02
N TRP A 202 -17.91 -4.71 -13.98
CA TRP A 202 -16.48 -4.46 -13.87
C TRP A 202 -15.80 -5.80 -13.56
N ILE A 203 -15.65 -6.66 -14.58
CA ILE A 203 -15.29 -8.08 -14.39
C ILE A 203 -13.80 -8.38 -14.32
N LEU A 204 -12.93 -7.45 -14.72
CA LEU A 204 -11.48 -7.56 -14.63
C LEU A 204 -10.93 -6.40 -13.78
N SER A 205 -9.82 -6.60 -13.09
CA SER A 205 -9.21 -5.58 -12.22
C SER A 205 -8.96 -4.26 -12.96
N GLY A 206 -8.43 -4.31 -14.20
CA GLY A 206 -8.25 -3.16 -15.09
C GLY A 206 -9.48 -2.80 -15.91
N ARG A 207 -10.67 -3.34 -15.64
CA ARG A 207 -11.94 -3.32 -16.36
C ARG A 207 -11.97 -4.23 -17.58
N SER A 208 -10.95 -4.22 -18.40
CA SER A 208 -10.79 -4.99 -19.65
C SER A 208 -9.35 -5.53 -19.75
N TYR A 209 -9.09 -6.39 -20.71
CA TYR A 209 -7.78 -7.00 -20.90
C TYR A 209 -6.66 -6.01 -21.25
N ASP A 210 -7.02 -4.84 -21.75
CA ASP A 210 -6.09 -3.74 -22.04
C ASP A 210 -5.67 -2.92 -20.82
N ASN A 211 -6.25 -3.20 -19.62
CA ASN A 211 -6.03 -2.43 -18.40
C ASN A 211 -6.32 -0.92 -18.52
N ALA A 212 -7.13 -0.51 -19.49
CA ALA A 212 -7.38 0.90 -19.79
C ALA A 212 -8.10 1.64 -18.65
N ARG A 213 -8.78 0.93 -17.73
CA ARG A 213 -9.56 1.52 -16.63
C ARG A 213 -10.48 2.66 -17.11
N TYR A 214 -10.98 2.51 -18.34
CA TYR A 214 -11.93 3.41 -18.99
C TYR A 214 -13.31 2.76 -19.02
N SER A 215 -14.33 3.51 -18.62
CA SER A 215 -15.72 3.07 -18.67
C SER A 215 -16.51 3.83 -19.72
N PRO A 216 -17.29 3.15 -20.59
CA PRO A 216 -18.20 3.79 -21.53
C PRO A 216 -19.45 4.39 -20.87
N LEU A 217 -19.61 4.24 -19.55
CA LEU A 217 -20.71 4.83 -18.78
C LEU A 217 -20.59 6.35 -18.74
N LYS A 218 -21.71 7.04 -18.94
CA LYS A 218 -21.81 8.51 -18.97
C LYS A 218 -23.04 9.08 -18.26
N GLN A 219 -23.76 8.28 -17.46
CA GLN A 219 -24.85 8.81 -16.63
C GLN A 219 -24.30 9.77 -15.56
N VAL A 220 -23.11 9.47 -15.00
CA VAL A 220 -22.33 10.42 -14.19
C VAL A 220 -21.36 11.11 -15.14
N ASP A 221 -21.51 12.42 -15.29
CA ASP A 221 -20.75 13.26 -16.22
C ASP A 221 -20.25 14.56 -15.58
N ALA A 222 -19.48 15.33 -16.33
CA ALA A 222 -18.92 16.59 -15.88
C ALA A 222 -19.97 17.64 -15.45
N SER A 223 -21.21 17.57 -15.95
CA SER A 223 -22.29 18.51 -15.62
C SER A 223 -23.01 18.16 -14.31
N ASN A 224 -23.04 16.89 -13.91
CA ASN A 224 -23.85 16.39 -12.80
C ASN A 224 -23.07 15.71 -11.66
N VAL A 225 -21.76 15.48 -11.82
CA VAL A 225 -20.93 14.80 -10.80
C VAL A 225 -20.98 15.47 -9.42
N GLY A 226 -21.28 16.76 -9.35
CA GLY A 226 -21.52 17.49 -8.09
C GLY A 226 -22.64 16.91 -7.23
N ARG A 227 -23.53 16.08 -7.80
CA ARG A 227 -24.63 15.38 -7.12
C ARG A 227 -24.23 13.96 -6.66
N LEU A 228 -23.00 13.54 -6.86
CA LEU A 228 -22.55 12.20 -6.48
C LEU A 228 -22.48 12.08 -4.95
N MET A 229 -23.20 11.12 -4.38
CA MET A 229 -23.32 10.91 -2.93
C MET A 229 -23.10 9.44 -2.57
N PRO A 230 -22.50 9.13 -1.41
CA PRO A 230 -22.36 7.75 -0.94
C PRO A 230 -23.73 7.15 -0.61
N VAL A 231 -23.92 5.89 -1.00
CA VAL A 231 -25.12 5.11 -0.68
C VAL A 231 -24.81 3.92 0.22
N ALA A 232 -23.53 3.50 0.27
CA ALA A 232 -23.08 2.47 1.18
C ALA A 232 -21.59 2.64 1.51
N LEU A 233 -21.22 2.23 2.72
CA LEU A 233 -19.85 2.04 3.18
C LEU A 233 -19.72 0.60 3.65
N VAL A 234 -19.07 -0.23 2.85
CA VAL A 234 -18.86 -1.66 3.15
C VAL A 234 -17.60 -1.79 3.99
N GLN A 235 -17.75 -2.04 5.28
CA GLN A 235 -16.63 -2.24 6.19
C GLN A 235 -16.19 -3.71 6.17
N THR A 236 -14.90 -3.94 5.91
CA THR A 236 -14.32 -5.29 5.88
C THR A 236 -13.95 -5.82 7.26
N GLY A 237 -13.77 -4.93 8.23
CA GLY A 237 -13.21 -5.24 9.55
C GLY A 237 -11.70 -5.50 9.53
N MET A 238 -11.00 -5.16 8.43
CA MET A 238 -9.59 -5.45 8.20
C MET A 238 -8.84 -4.14 7.92
N THR A 239 -8.38 -3.48 8.99
CA THR A 239 -7.80 -2.13 8.96
C THR A 239 -6.30 -2.16 8.74
N ALA A 240 -5.85 -1.98 7.49
CA ALA A 240 -4.45 -1.86 7.07
C ALA A 240 -4.39 -1.19 5.69
N SER A 241 -3.23 -1.21 4.98
CA SER A 241 -3.11 -0.69 3.60
C SER A 241 -4.14 -1.36 2.67
N PHE A 242 -5.11 -0.60 2.19
CA PHE A 242 -6.24 -1.15 1.44
C PHE A 242 -6.21 -0.71 -0.03
N GLU A 243 -5.64 -1.56 -0.88
CA GLU A 243 -5.32 -1.26 -2.28
C GLU A 243 -6.20 -1.99 -3.30
N THR A 244 -7.26 -2.65 -2.84
CA THR A 244 -8.11 -3.50 -3.69
C THR A 244 -8.86 -2.71 -4.76
N THR A 245 -8.91 -3.25 -5.98
CA THR A 245 -9.97 -2.92 -6.94
C THR A 245 -11.06 -3.99 -6.82
N PRO A 246 -12.28 -3.65 -6.39
CA PRO A 246 -13.38 -4.61 -6.39
C PRO A 246 -13.73 -5.07 -7.82
N VAL A 247 -14.34 -6.24 -7.95
CA VAL A 247 -14.90 -6.76 -9.20
C VAL A 247 -16.42 -6.81 -9.05
N VAL A 248 -17.17 -6.39 -10.09
CA VAL A 248 -18.63 -6.45 -10.09
C VAL A 248 -19.13 -7.31 -11.22
N VAL A 249 -19.98 -8.28 -10.89
CA VAL A 249 -20.61 -9.21 -11.83
C VAL A 249 -22.10 -9.27 -11.55
N ASN A 250 -22.92 -8.78 -12.47
CA ASN A 250 -24.39 -8.82 -12.39
C ASN A 250 -24.94 -8.37 -11.02
N GLY A 251 -24.44 -7.24 -10.52
CA GLY A 251 -24.87 -6.64 -9.26
C GLY A 251 -24.26 -7.27 -8.00
N VAL A 252 -23.33 -8.20 -8.12
CA VAL A 252 -22.54 -8.76 -7.00
C VAL A 252 -21.13 -8.17 -7.03
N MET A 253 -20.72 -7.52 -5.94
CA MET A 253 -19.37 -6.96 -5.78
C MET A 253 -18.50 -7.90 -4.94
N TYR A 254 -17.31 -8.21 -5.45
CA TYR A 254 -16.30 -9.02 -4.78
C TYR A 254 -15.14 -8.15 -4.33
N ILE A 255 -14.76 -8.29 -3.06
CA ILE A 255 -13.77 -7.44 -2.38
C ILE A 255 -12.76 -8.34 -1.69
N SER A 256 -11.46 -8.11 -1.89
CA SER A 256 -10.41 -8.67 -1.05
C SER A 256 -9.93 -7.63 -0.03
N SER A 257 -9.62 -8.05 1.18
CA SER A 257 -9.06 -7.17 2.23
C SER A 257 -7.53 -7.20 2.24
N PRO A 258 -6.87 -6.23 2.90
CA PRO A 258 -5.49 -6.41 3.33
C PRO A 258 -5.37 -7.55 4.35
N VAL A 259 -4.13 -7.91 4.72
CA VAL A 259 -3.87 -8.88 5.79
C VAL A 259 -3.77 -8.16 7.13
N VAL A 260 -4.53 -8.63 8.13
CA VAL A 260 -4.53 -8.14 9.51
C VAL A 260 -4.51 -9.36 10.44
N ASP A 261 -3.60 -9.38 11.41
CA ASP A 261 -3.46 -10.48 12.37
C ASP A 261 -3.35 -11.87 11.69
N ASN A 262 -2.54 -11.97 10.63
CA ASN A 262 -2.36 -13.14 9.77
C ASN A 262 -3.66 -13.63 9.10
N LYS A 263 -4.65 -12.77 8.98
CA LYS A 263 -5.93 -13.09 8.32
C LYS A 263 -6.18 -12.15 7.15
N MET A 264 -6.77 -12.69 6.13
CA MET A 264 -7.26 -11.98 4.96
C MET A 264 -8.70 -12.42 4.69
N LYS A 265 -9.51 -11.53 4.20
CA LYS A 265 -10.91 -11.76 3.90
C LYS A 265 -11.22 -11.51 2.43
N VAL A 266 -12.00 -12.38 1.83
CA VAL A 266 -12.68 -12.14 0.55
C VAL A 266 -14.17 -12.11 0.82
N MET A 267 -14.87 -11.12 0.27
CA MET A 267 -16.30 -10.89 0.52
C MET A 267 -17.05 -10.76 -0.80
N ALA A 268 -18.32 -11.21 -0.82
CA ALA A 268 -19.30 -10.81 -1.82
C ALA A 268 -20.40 -9.98 -1.16
N VAL A 269 -20.75 -8.88 -1.78
CA VAL A 269 -21.79 -7.97 -1.31
C VAL A 269 -22.73 -7.57 -2.46
N ASP A 270 -23.94 -7.16 -2.14
CA ASP A 270 -24.84 -6.51 -3.10
C ASP A 270 -24.22 -5.16 -3.53
N ALA A 271 -23.92 -5.03 -4.81
CA ALA A 271 -23.24 -3.85 -5.36
C ALA A 271 -24.09 -2.57 -5.30
N THR A 272 -25.40 -2.66 -5.04
CA THR A 272 -26.30 -1.48 -4.99
C THR A 272 -26.39 -0.85 -3.59
N ASN A 273 -26.12 -1.63 -2.54
CA ASN A 273 -26.38 -1.21 -1.16
C ASN A 273 -25.37 -1.73 -0.13
N GLY A 274 -24.38 -2.54 -0.56
CA GLY A 274 -23.31 -3.04 0.30
C GLY A 274 -23.70 -4.17 1.25
N ARG A 275 -24.91 -4.74 1.15
CA ARG A 275 -25.35 -5.84 2.03
C ARG A 275 -24.51 -7.10 1.82
N PRO A 276 -23.97 -7.74 2.88
CA PRO A 276 -23.13 -8.91 2.73
C PRO A 276 -23.94 -10.10 2.21
N ILE A 277 -23.34 -10.84 1.26
CA ILE A 277 -23.86 -12.09 0.73
C ILE A 277 -23.10 -13.24 1.38
N TRP A 278 -21.76 -13.20 1.31
CA TRP A 278 -20.90 -14.14 2.03
C TRP A 278 -19.53 -13.49 2.33
N ASP A 279 -18.82 -14.01 3.29
CA ASP A 279 -17.39 -13.79 3.47
C ASP A 279 -16.63 -15.10 3.65
N SER A 280 -15.36 -15.09 3.26
CA SER A 280 -14.42 -16.17 3.43
C SER A 280 -13.14 -15.62 4.03
N THR A 281 -12.76 -16.09 5.21
CA THR A 281 -11.57 -15.65 5.93
C THR A 281 -10.50 -16.72 5.85
N TYR A 282 -9.35 -16.35 5.31
CA TYR A 282 -8.15 -17.17 5.21
C TYR A 282 -7.15 -16.78 6.30
N THR A 283 -6.61 -17.77 7.01
CA THR A 283 -5.52 -17.57 7.97
C THR A 283 -4.21 -17.96 7.31
N LEU A 284 -3.32 -16.99 7.13
CA LEU A 284 -2.05 -17.16 6.45
C LEU A 284 -1.08 -17.98 7.30
N GLY A 285 -0.22 -18.72 6.61
CA GLY A 285 1.00 -19.26 7.15
C GLY A 285 2.04 -18.17 7.44
N SER A 286 3.31 -18.57 7.61
CA SER A 286 4.42 -17.62 7.74
C SER A 286 4.71 -16.94 6.40
N TYR A 287 4.89 -15.62 6.39
CA TYR A 287 5.21 -14.81 5.22
C TYR A 287 6.18 -13.67 5.59
N GLN A 288 6.79 -13.08 4.56
CA GLN A 288 7.69 -11.94 4.68
C GLN A 288 7.24 -10.84 3.71
N ILE A 289 7.22 -9.60 4.16
CA ILE A 289 6.84 -8.44 3.35
C ILE A 289 7.70 -7.23 3.71
N CYS A 290 8.01 -6.38 2.73
CA CYS A 290 8.65 -5.07 2.95
C CYS A 290 7.62 -3.96 3.11
N CYS A 291 6.66 -3.89 2.20
CA CYS A 291 6.00 -2.65 1.77
C CYS A 291 4.51 -2.60 2.13
N GLY A 292 4.08 -3.43 3.07
CA GLY A 292 2.73 -3.45 3.62
C GLY A 292 1.95 -4.73 3.32
N PRO A 293 0.95 -5.05 4.15
CA PRO A 293 0.18 -6.28 4.07
C PRO A 293 -0.97 -6.17 3.04
N VAL A 294 -0.64 -5.89 1.79
CA VAL A 294 -1.59 -5.51 0.73
C VAL A 294 -2.10 -6.71 -0.08
N ASN A 295 -3.31 -6.55 -0.63
CA ASN A 295 -3.86 -7.34 -1.71
C ASN A 295 -4.62 -6.40 -2.66
N ARG A 296 -4.39 -6.53 -3.99
CA ARG A 296 -4.89 -5.57 -4.98
C ARG A 296 -6.17 -5.99 -5.68
N GLY A 297 -6.75 -7.13 -5.29
CA GLY A 297 -8.06 -7.55 -5.81
C GLY A 297 -8.16 -9.04 -6.09
N VAL A 298 -9.31 -9.40 -6.64
CA VAL A 298 -9.66 -10.76 -7.03
C VAL A 298 -9.91 -10.83 -8.54
N ALA A 299 -9.92 -12.05 -9.10
CA ALA A 299 -10.48 -12.32 -10.41
C ALA A 299 -11.73 -13.21 -10.27
N VAL A 300 -12.74 -12.97 -11.11
CA VAL A 300 -13.97 -13.77 -11.12
C VAL A 300 -14.17 -14.38 -12.49
N ALA A 301 -14.17 -15.70 -12.58
CA ALA A 301 -14.41 -16.42 -13.82
C ALA A 301 -14.89 -17.85 -13.55
N TYR A 302 -15.64 -18.43 -14.47
CA TYR A 302 -16.08 -19.83 -14.46
C TYR A 302 -16.81 -20.25 -13.17
N GLY A 303 -17.56 -19.30 -12.56
CA GLY A 303 -18.23 -19.50 -11.27
C GLY A 303 -17.31 -19.55 -10.05
N MET A 304 -16.09 -19.08 -10.18
CA MET A 304 -15.08 -19.04 -9.11
C MET A 304 -14.50 -17.64 -8.92
N VAL A 305 -14.06 -17.37 -7.69
CA VAL A 305 -13.27 -16.19 -7.29
C VAL A 305 -11.84 -16.65 -7.01
N TYR A 306 -10.88 -16.08 -7.73
CA TYR A 306 -9.45 -16.37 -7.56
C TYR A 306 -8.76 -15.22 -6.86
N PHE A 307 -7.90 -15.52 -5.91
CA PHE A 307 -7.05 -14.54 -5.24
C PHE A 307 -5.73 -15.17 -4.81
N VAL A 308 -4.75 -14.34 -4.57
CA VAL A 308 -3.42 -14.73 -4.09
C VAL A 308 -3.19 -14.18 -2.69
N THR A 309 -2.23 -14.77 -1.97
CA THR A 309 -1.94 -14.42 -0.58
C THR A 309 -0.46 -14.15 -0.35
N LEU A 310 -0.12 -13.45 0.75
CA LEU A 310 1.25 -13.12 1.10
C LEU A 310 2.10 -14.35 1.52
N ASP A 311 1.47 -15.48 1.81
CA ASP A 311 2.12 -16.78 2.10
C ASP A 311 2.10 -17.72 0.89
N ASP A 312 2.12 -17.14 -0.32
CA ASP A 312 2.28 -17.82 -1.60
C ASP A 312 1.18 -18.85 -1.93
N GLN A 313 -0.08 -18.55 -1.59
CA GLN A 313 -1.20 -19.38 -2.02
C GLN A 313 -1.98 -18.73 -3.15
N LEU A 314 -2.34 -19.51 -4.15
CA LEU A 314 -3.40 -19.22 -5.10
C LEU A 314 -4.64 -20.01 -4.68
N ILE A 315 -5.75 -19.33 -4.44
CA ILE A 315 -6.98 -19.92 -3.89
C ILE A 315 -8.14 -19.64 -4.82
N ALA A 316 -8.98 -20.63 -5.06
CA ALA A 316 -10.25 -20.50 -5.76
C ALA A 316 -11.41 -20.77 -4.81
N LEU A 317 -12.35 -19.84 -4.74
CA LEU A 317 -13.61 -19.97 -4.01
C LEU A 317 -14.77 -20.10 -5.01
N ASP A 318 -15.84 -20.74 -4.60
CA ASP A 318 -17.11 -20.70 -5.31
C ASP A 318 -17.69 -19.27 -5.28
N ALA A 319 -17.98 -18.70 -6.44
CA ALA A 319 -18.39 -17.30 -6.55
C ALA A 319 -19.76 -17.01 -5.90
N ALA A 320 -20.66 -17.99 -5.85
CA ALA A 320 -21.98 -17.81 -5.27
C ALA A 320 -21.99 -17.96 -3.75
N THR A 321 -21.07 -18.77 -3.19
CA THR A 321 -21.14 -19.18 -1.78
C THR A 321 -19.88 -18.85 -0.97
N GLY A 322 -18.76 -18.52 -1.60
CA GLY A 322 -17.46 -18.29 -0.93
C GLY A 322 -16.76 -19.56 -0.44
N LYS A 323 -17.30 -20.77 -0.71
CA LYS A 323 -16.67 -22.03 -0.30
C LYS A 323 -15.41 -22.30 -1.12
N THR A 324 -14.35 -22.77 -0.47
CA THR A 324 -13.10 -23.15 -1.14
C THR A 324 -13.35 -24.30 -2.13
N ARG A 325 -12.92 -24.11 -3.37
CA ARG A 325 -12.92 -25.12 -4.42
C ARG A 325 -11.56 -25.81 -4.50
N TRP A 326 -10.48 -25.03 -4.50
CA TRP A 326 -9.11 -25.54 -4.45
C TRP A 326 -8.16 -24.48 -3.90
N GLN A 327 -6.97 -24.92 -3.47
CA GLN A 327 -5.88 -24.10 -2.98
C GLN A 327 -4.55 -24.68 -3.46
N LYS A 328 -3.61 -23.82 -3.85
CA LYS A 328 -2.31 -24.22 -4.38
C LYS A 328 -1.20 -23.31 -3.87
N THR A 329 -0.15 -23.91 -3.32
CA THR A 329 1.10 -23.19 -3.02
C THR A 329 1.85 -22.95 -4.33
N VAL A 330 2.20 -21.69 -4.60
CA VAL A 330 2.80 -21.25 -5.89
C VAL A 330 4.26 -20.90 -5.76
N ALA A 331 4.75 -20.56 -4.57
CA ALA A 331 6.16 -20.26 -4.29
C ALA A 331 6.51 -20.61 -2.84
N ASN A 332 7.69 -20.20 -2.37
CA ASN A 332 8.16 -20.46 -1.02
C ASN A 332 8.34 -19.15 -0.24
N ALA A 333 7.36 -18.81 0.58
CA ALA A 333 7.34 -17.60 1.38
C ALA A 333 8.54 -17.46 2.35
N SER A 334 9.15 -18.58 2.77
CA SER A 334 10.33 -18.52 3.64
C SER A 334 11.57 -17.94 2.96
N LEU A 335 11.58 -17.90 1.63
CA LEU A 335 12.63 -17.28 0.83
C LEU A 335 12.40 -15.80 0.55
N GLY A 336 11.19 -15.28 0.87
CA GLY A 336 10.78 -13.90 0.65
C GLY A 336 9.84 -13.69 -0.53
N TYR A 337 9.34 -14.78 -1.16
CA TYR A 337 8.24 -14.66 -2.13
C TYR A 337 6.94 -14.25 -1.41
N SER A 338 6.12 -13.51 -2.11
CA SER A 338 4.74 -13.18 -1.73
C SER A 338 3.95 -12.80 -2.98
N GLU A 339 2.62 -12.83 -2.92
CA GLU A 339 1.76 -12.39 -4.01
C GLU A 339 0.82 -11.29 -3.55
N THR A 340 0.81 -10.17 -4.30
CA THR A 340 0.06 -8.96 -3.94
C THR A 340 -0.90 -8.50 -5.04
N LEU A 341 -0.73 -9.00 -6.28
CA LEU A 341 -1.51 -8.59 -7.45
C LEU A 341 -2.94 -9.16 -7.46
N ALA A 342 -3.84 -8.55 -8.24
CA ALA A 342 -5.07 -9.22 -8.67
C ALA A 342 -4.74 -10.20 -9.82
N PRO A 343 -5.14 -11.48 -9.74
CA PRO A 343 -4.90 -12.44 -10.83
C PRO A 343 -5.60 -12.01 -12.12
N THR A 344 -5.03 -12.38 -13.28
CA THR A 344 -5.68 -12.24 -14.59
C THR A 344 -6.15 -13.61 -15.07
N VAL A 345 -7.41 -13.71 -15.52
CA VAL A 345 -7.95 -14.96 -16.08
C VAL A 345 -8.07 -14.84 -17.59
N TYR A 346 -7.58 -15.85 -18.31
CA TYR A 346 -7.65 -15.92 -19.76
C TYR A 346 -7.66 -17.37 -20.26
N ASP A 347 -8.62 -17.72 -21.12
CA ASP A 347 -8.73 -19.04 -21.77
C ASP A 347 -8.51 -20.22 -20.81
N GLY A 348 -9.28 -20.27 -19.73
CA GLY A 348 -9.21 -21.34 -18.75
C GLY A 348 -7.96 -21.34 -17.86
N MET A 349 -7.17 -20.27 -17.90
CA MET A 349 -5.96 -20.12 -17.08
C MET A 349 -6.08 -18.94 -16.11
N VAL A 350 -5.51 -19.09 -14.92
CA VAL A 350 -5.27 -18.02 -13.95
C VAL A 350 -3.78 -17.66 -14.01
N ILE A 351 -3.48 -16.41 -14.36
CA ILE A 351 -2.10 -15.91 -14.52
C ILE A 351 -1.77 -15.04 -13.33
N ILE A 352 -0.64 -15.31 -12.70
CA ILE A 352 -0.10 -14.58 -11.56
C ILE A 352 1.38 -14.26 -11.77
N GLY A 353 1.89 -13.28 -11.03
CA GLY A 353 3.30 -12.99 -10.90
C GLY A 353 3.70 -13.00 -9.43
N SER A 354 4.95 -12.69 -9.12
CA SER A 354 5.50 -12.70 -7.77
C SER A 354 5.92 -11.32 -7.29
N ALA A 355 5.86 -11.09 -5.98
CA ALA A 355 6.45 -9.98 -5.26
C ALA A 355 7.65 -10.44 -4.41
N GLY A 356 8.35 -9.51 -3.73
CA GLY A 356 9.48 -9.77 -2.86
C GLY A 356 10.84 -9.39 -3.47
N GLY A 357 10.91 -8.30 -4.28
CA GLY A 357 12.12 -7.81 -4.93
C GLY A 357 13.29 -7.55 -3.97
N GLU A 358 13.00 -7.20 -2.74
CA GLU A 358 13.94 -6.90 -1.67
C GLU A 358 14.64 -8.15 -1.10
N TRP A 359 14.16 -9.35 -1.42
CA TRP A 359 14.80 -10.62 -1.07
C TRP A 359 15.63 -11.16 -2.24
N PRO A 360 16.70 -11.91 -1.94
CA PRO A 360 17.57 -12.47 -2.97
C PRO A 360 16.91 -13.68 -3.65
N ILE A 361 15.88 -13.43 -4.43
CA ILE A 361 15.09 -14.38 -5.23
C ILE A 361 14.95 -13.84 -6.66
N ALA A 362 14.52 -14.68 -7.58
CA ALA A 362 14.23 -14.30 -8.96
C ALA A 362 12.70 -14.27 -9.18
N GLY A 363 12.20 -13.22 -9.79
CA GLY A 363 10.78 -13.05 -10.10
C GLY A 363 10.26 -14.07 -11.12
N PHE A 364 8.94 -14.23 -11.16
CA PHE A 364 8.28 -15.10 -12.13
C PHE A 364 6.90 -14.60 -12.55
N VAL A 365 6.44 -15.11 -13.69
CA VAL A 365 5.04 -15.15 -14.10
C VAL A 365 4.66 -16.60 -14.35
N ALA A 366 3.50 -17.02 -13.90
CA ALA A 366 3.03 -18.39 -14.07
C ALA A 366 1.52 -18.44 -14.37
N ALA A 367 1.11 -19.43 -15.14
CA ALA A 367 -0.30 -19.72 -15.39
C ALA A 367 -0.69 -21.06 -14.79
N TYR A 368 -1.89 -21.10 -14.24
CA TYR A 368 -2.49 -22.25 -13.61
C TYR A 368 -3.84 -22.55 -14.26
N ASP A 369 -4.19 -23.82 -14.37
CA ASP A 369 -5.51 -24.23 -14.83
C ASP A 369 -6.59 -23.71 -13.86
N ALA A 370 -7.55 -22.97 -14.39
CA ALA A 370 -8.55 -22.28 -13.58
C ALA A 370 -9.44 -23.25 -12.76
N ARG A 371 -9.66 -24.46 -13.25
CA ARG A 371 -10.54 -25.46 -12.59
C ARG A 371 -9.84 -26.29 -11.54
N SER A 372 -8.56 -26.61 -11.76
CA SER A 372 -7.80 -27.56 -10.93
C SER A 372 -6.64 -26.94 -10.14
N GLY A 373 -6.19 -25.74 -10.48
CA GLY A 373 -4.99 -25.12 -9.93
C GLY A 373 -3.68 -25.78 -10.40
N ALA A 374 -3.72 -26.66 -11.41
CA ALA A 374 -2.51 -27.28 -11.97
C ALA A 374 -1.68 -26.25 -12.75
N GLN A 375 -0.38 -26.17 -12.46
CA GLN A 375 0.51 -25.27 -13.18
C GLN A 375 0.60 -25.68 -14.66
N LYS A 376 0.35 -24.73 -15.57
CA LYS A 376 0.46 -24.89 -17.03
C LYS A 376 1.86 -24.52 -17.52
N TRP A 377 2.34 -23.34 -17.12
CA TRP A 377 3.66 -22.85 -17.43
C TRP A 377 4.17 -21.88 -16.36
N ARG A 378 5.48 -21.68 -16.33
CA ARG A 378 6.17 -20.68 -15.49
C ARG A 378 7.35 -20.12 -16.26
N TRP A 379 7.51 -18.82 -16.25
CA TRP A 379 8.64 -18.09 -16.80
C TRP A 379 9.36 -17.34 -15.68
N THR A 380 10.69 -17.37 -15.68
CA THR A 380 11.54 -16.65 -14.73
C THR A 380 11.98 -15.33 -15.35
N SER A 381 11.87 -14.24 -14.63
CA SER A 381 12.05 -12.88 -15.16
C SER A 381 13.50 -12.43 -15.30
N THR A 382 14.47 -13.22 -14.89
CA THR A 382 15.90 -12.90 -14.98
C THR A 382 16.56 -13.62 -16.15
N ASP A 383 17.28 -12.88 -17.02
CA ASP A 383 18.04 -13.45 -18.15
C ASP A 383 19.48 -13.77 -17.72
N PRO A 384 19.87 -15.08 -17.62
CA PRO A 384 21.19 -15.50 -17.16
C PRO A 384 22.34 -14.84 -17.90
N SER A 385 22.19 -14.51 -19.19
CA SER A 385 23.23 -13.94 -20.04
C SER A 385 23.59 -12.49 -19.69
N THR A 386 22.79 -11.82 -18.87
CA THR A 386 22.91 -10.40 -18.55
C THR A 386 23.21 -10.12 -17.08
N TYR A 387 23.46 -11.18 -16.31
CA TYR A 387 23.88 -11.12 -14.92
C TYR A 387 25.29 -11.72 -14.74
N GLY A 388 26.08 -11.16 -13.82
CA GLY A 388 27.40 -11.73 -13.50
C GLY A 388 27.31 -13.05 -12.74
N GLY A 389 27.89 -14.09 -13.28
CA GLY A 389 27.93 -15.43 -12.67
C GLY A 389 26.52 -16.02 -12.45
N ASP A 390 26.23 -16.46 -11.22
CA ASP A 390 24.95 -17.06 -10.85
C ASP A 390 23.97 -16.07 -10.19
N SER A 391 24.28 -14.75 -10.22
CA SER A 391 23.47 -13.74 -9.55
C SER A 391 22.04 -13.63 -10.11
N TRP A 392 21.80 -14.08 -11.36
CA TRP A 392 20.46 -14.17 -11.94
C TRP A 392 19.48 -15.04 -11.12
N LYS A 393 19.99 -16.07 -10.41
CA LYS A 393 19.15 -16.93 -9.54
C LYS A 393 18.52 -16.16 -8.38
N ARG A 394 19.02 -14.96 -8.11
CA ARG A 394 18.64 -14.08 -7.00
C ARG A 394 18.46 -12.64 -7.49
N GLY A 395 18.13 -12.50 -8.76
CA GLY A 395 18.26 -11.25 -9.51
C GLY A 395 17.09 -10.28 -9.42
N GLY A 396 16.07 -10.51 -8.57
CA GLY A 396 14.91 -9.62 -8.48
C GLY A 396 13.99 -9.73 -9.70
N ALA A 397 13.61 -8.60 -10.29
CA ALA A 397 12.74 -8.49 -11.46
C ALA A 397 11.32 -9.05 -11.23
N MET A 398 10.70 -8.70 -10.11
CA MET A 398 9.39 -9.20 -9.72
C MET A 398 8.26 -8.67 -10.61
N VAL A 399 7.18 -9.44 -10.72
CA VAL A 399 5.96 -9.07 -11.45
C VAL A 399 4.81 -9.02 -10.47
N TRP A 400 4.67 -7.90 -9.80
CA TRP A 400 3.76 -7.74 -8.65
C TRP A 400 2.54 -6.86 -8.93
N THR A 401 2.32 -6.50 -10.20
CA THR A 401 1.12 -5.80 -10.69
C THR A 401 0.39 -6.60 -11.76
N THR A 402 -0.91 -6.32 -11.93
CA THR A 402 -1.80 -7.10 -12.80
C THR A 402 -1.43 -6.96 -14.28
N PRO A 403 -1.12 -8.07 -14.98
CA PRO A 403 -0.76 -8.03 -16.40
C PRO A 403 -1.94 -7.72 -17.32
N ALA A 404 -1.64 -7.11 -18.48
CA ALA A 404 -2.57 -6.96 -19.60
C ALA A 404 -2.54 -8.19 -20.52
N ILE A 405 -3.63 -8.42 -21.28
CA ILE A 405 -3.70 -9.45 -22.30
C ILE A 405 -3.94 -8.79 -23.67
N ASP A 406 -2.99 -8.93 -24.57
CA ASP A 406 -3.20 -8.60 -25.97
C ASP A 406 -3.78 -9.80 -26.73
N THR A 407 -5.10 -9.81 -26.90
CA THR A 407 -5.81 -10.90 -27.57
C THR A 407 -5.49 -11.01 -29.05
N ALA A 408 -5.04 -9.91 -29.68
CA ALA A 408 -4.69 -9.89 -31.11
C ALA A 408 -3.37 -10.60 -31.38
N THR A 409 -2.42 -10.53 -30.45
CA THR A 409 -1.11 -11.17 -30.57
C THR A 409 -0.96 -12.40 -29.67
N ASN A 410 -1.99 -12.81 -28.92
CA ASN A 410 -1.93 -13.86 -27.90
C ASN A 410 -0.77 -13.64 -26.92
N SER A 411 -0.68 -12.43 -26.37
CA SER A 411 0.40 -12.05 -25.45
C SER A 411 -0.13 -11.67 -24.09
N VAL A 412 0.53 -12.13 -23.03
CA VAL A 412 0.46 -11.51 -21.70
C VAL A 412 1.59 -10.50 -21.61
N ILE A 413 1.23 -9.23 -21.30
CA ILE A 413 2.17 -8.10 -21.26
C ILE A 413 2.16 -7.50 -19.85
N PHE A 414 3.31 -7.34 -19.25
CA PHE A 414 3.47 -6.91 -17.88
C PHE A 414 4.74 -6.08 -17.68
N ALA A 415 4.82 -5.41 -16.57
CA ALA A 415 5.98 -4.68 -16.12
C ALA A 415 6.72 -5.46 -15.03
N THR A 416 8.03 -5.23 -14.88
CA THR A 416 8.90 -5.92 -13.93
C THR A 416 9.60 -4.92 -13.01
N GLY A 417 9.79 -5.32 -11.75
CA GLY A 417 10.45 -4.50 -10.74
C GLY A 417 11.97 -4.54 -10.80
N ASN A 418 12.57 -3.92 -9.80
CA ASN A 418 14.00 -3.74 -9.59
C ASN A 418 14.79 -5.04 -9.56
N PRO A 419 16.09 -5.00 -9.88
CA PRO A 419 17.00 -6.14 -9.67
C PRO A 419 17.46 -6.19 -8.21
N ASN A 420 17.84 -7.39 -7.70
CA ASN A 420 18.34 -7.56 -6.32
C ASN A 420 19.87 -7.78 -6.25
N PRO A 421 20.60 -7.09 -5.34
CA PRO A 421 20.15 -6.07 -4.37
C PRO A 421 19.76 -4.77 -5.06
N ASP A 422 18.75 -4.08 -4.52
CA ASP A 422 18.10 -2.93 -5.17
C ASP A 422 19.09 -1.79 -5.46
N LEU A 423 19.83 -1.34 -4.45
CA LEU A 423 20.63 -0.11 -4.49
C LEU A 423 22.14 -0.38 -4.57
N ASN A 424 22.55 -1.64 -4.77
CA ASN A 424 23.97 -2.02 -4.89
C ASN A 424 24.20 -3.04 -5.99
N GLY A 425 24.58 -2.57 -7.18
CA GLY A 425 24.82 -3.42 -8.35
C GLY A 425 26.13 -4.22 -8.34
N SER A 426 27.00 -4.05 -7.34
CA SER A 426 28.36 -4.63 -7.36
C SER A 426 28.40 -6.16 -7.47
N SER A 427 27.38 -6.86 -6.95
CA SER A 427 27.28 -8.32 -6.99
C SER A 427 26.48 -8.87 -8.18
N ARG A 428 25.91 -8.02 -9.04
CA ARG A 428 25.09 -8.40 -10.20
C ARG A 428 25.49 -7.63 -11.46
N LYS A 429 26.75 -7.77 -11.86
CA LYS A 429 27.28 -7.12 -13.06
C LYS A 429 26.43 -7.40 -14.30
N GLY A 430 26.42 -6.47 -15.25
CA GLY A 430 25.67 -6.55 -16.51
C GLY A 430 24.37 -5.75 -16.51
N ASP A 431 23.62 -5.80 -17.60
CA ASP A 431 22.39 -5.02 -17.80
C ASP A 431 21.22 -5.46 -16.90
N ASN A 432 21.26 -6.67 -16.34
CA ASN A 432 20.25 -7.28 -15.48
C ASN A 432 18.86 -7.41 -16.13
N ARG A 433 18.79 -7.90 -17.37
CA ARG A 433 17.50 -8.17 -18.03
C ARG A 433 16.80 -9.34 -17.31
N TRP A 434 15.51 -9.31 -17.11
CA TRP A 434 14.51 -8.30 -17.44
C TRP A 434 13.99 -7.61 -16.17
N SER A 435 14.85 -6.97 -15.38
CA SER A 435 14.38 -5.98 -14.41
C SER A 435 13.99 -4.69 -15.13
N ASP A 436 13.15 -3.89 -14.50
CA ASP A 436 12.76 -2.54 -14.93
C ASP A 436 12.32 -2.50 -16.39
N SER A 437 11.44 -3.42 -16.76
CA SER A 437 11.15 -3.72 -18.17
C SER A 437 9.65 -3.92 -18.43
N ILE A 438 9.23 -3.58 -19.64
CA ILE A 438 7.97 -4.07 -20.22
C ILE A 438 8.27 -5.38 -20.96
N VAL A 439 7.57 -6.46 -20.62
CA VAL A 439 7.82 -7.81 -21.17
C VAL A 439 6.54 -8.42 -21.72
N ALA A 440 6.64 -9.12 -22.83
CA ALA A 440 5.57 -9.92 -23.44
C ALA A 440 5.97 -11.39 -23.55
N LEU A 441 5.08 -12.26 -23.09
CA LEU A 441 5.16 -13.70 -23.29
C LEU A 441 3.97 -14.18 -24.12
N ASP A 442 4.12 -15.30 -24.78
CA ASP A 442 2.99 -16.03 -25.33
C ASP A 442 2.09 -16.51 -24.18
N VAL A 443 0.82 -16.12 -24.21
CA VAL A 443 -0.10 -16.32 -23.06
C VAL A 443 -0.40 -17.79 -22.78
N HIS A 444 -0.34 -18.66 -23.79
CA HIS A 444 -0.67 -20.08 -23.64
C HIS A 444 0.53 -20.93 -23.21
N THR A 445 1.76 -20.51 -23.58
CA THR A 445 2.97 -21.32 -23.40
C THR A 445 3.98 -20.70 -22.43
N GLY A 446 3.84 -19.43 -22.09
CA GLY A 446 4.83 -18.68 -21.30
C GLY A 446 6.15 -18.41 -22.04
N LYS A 447 6.23 -18.66 -23.35
CA LYS A 447 7.43 -18.40 -24.15
C LYS A 447 7.64 -16.89 -24.31
N PHE A 448 8.87 -16.44 -24.10
CA PHE A 448 9.27 -15.05 -24.30
C PHE A 448 9.07 -14.62 -25.76
N LYS A 449 8.47 -13.46 -25.96
CA LYS A 449 8.27 -12.83 -27.28
C LYS A 449 9.17 -11.64 -27.49
N TRP A 450 9.09 -10.67 -26.58
CA TRP A 450 9.91 -9.46 -26.60
C TRP A 450 9.96 -8.81 -25.22
N GLY A 451 10.95 -7.92 -25.02
CA GLY A 451 11.05 -7.07 -23.85
C GLY A 451 11.69 -5.74 -24.20
N TYR A 452 11.30 -4.69 -23.50
CA TYR A 452 11.91 -3.38 -23.51
C TYR A 452 12.35 -3.01 -22.09
N GLN A 453 13.67 -2.90 -21.87
CA GLN A 453 14.22 -2.52 -20.58
C GLN A 453 14.31 -1.00 -20.48
N GLU A 454 13.63 -0.40 -19.51
CA GLU A 454 13.59 1.04 -19.28
C GLU A 454 14.89 1.54 -18.65
N ILE A 455 15.36 0.84 -17.63
CA ILE A 455 16.56 1.15 -16.88
C ILE A 455 17.49 -0.07 -16.88
N LYS A 456 18.71 0.11 -17.33
CA LYS A 456 19.75 -0.91 -17.29
C LYS A 456 20.53 -0.81 -15.99
N HIS A 457 20.82 -1.97 -15.38
CA HIS A 457 21.63 -2.03 -14.17
C HIS A 457 21.12 -1.07 -13.08
N ASP A 458 19.82 -1.08 -12.84
CA ASP A 458 19.18 -0.19 -11.87
C ASP A 458 19.82 -0.33 -10.48
N VAL A 459 20.13 0.80 -9.84
CA VAL A 459 20.64 0.93 -8.47
C VAL A 459 19.91 2.03 -7.70
N TRP A 460 18.69 2.34 -8.11
CA TRP A 460 17.85 3.41 -7.59
C TRP A 460 16.47 2.95 -7.15
N ASP A 461 16.15 1.66 -7.37
CA ASP A 461 14.81 1.11 -7.15
C ASP A 461 13.76 1.76 -8.11
N TYR A 462 14.15 1.90 -9.38
CA TYR A 462 13.32 2.53 -10.41
C TYR A 462 12.51 1.52 -11.23
N ASP A 463 11.74 0.69 -10.53
CA ASP A 463 10.84 -0.31 -11.13
C ASP A 463 10.03 0.24 -12.31
N ALA A 464 9.88 -0.54 -13.36
CA ALA A 464 8.74 -0.49 -14.24
C ALA A 464 7.58 -1.23 -13.54
N VAL A 465 6.64 -0.52 -12.95
CA VAL A 465 5.81 -1.11 -11.89
C VAL A 465 4.31 -0.91 -12.05
N SER A 466 3.86 0.16 -12.71
CA SER A 466 2.42 0.33 -12.96
C SER A 466 1.91 -0.75 -13.92
N PRO A 467 0.65 -1.21 -13.77
CA PRO A 467 0.06 -2.10 -14.76
C PRO A 467 0.17 -1.53 -16.17
N VAL A 468 0.68 -2.36 -17.09
CA VAL A 468 0.79 -1.99 -18.50
C VAL A 468 -0.60 -1.75 -19.09
N VAL A 469 -0.77 -0.64 -19.81
CA VAL A 469 -2.00 -0.27 -20.52
C VAL A 469 -1.83 -0.45 -22.02
N LEU A 470 -2.80 -1.07 -22.68
CA LEU A 470 -2.81 -1.24 -24.13
C LEU A 470 -3.74 -0.21 -24.79
N PHE A 471 -3.25 0.42 -25.85
CA PHE A 471 -3.98 1.43 -26.62
C PHE A 471 -3.40 1.55 -28.03
N ASP A 472 -3.98 2.41 -28.84
CA ASP A 472 -3.44 2.75 -30.14
C ASP A 472 -2.84 4.15 -30.15
N VAL A 473 -1.70 4.31 -30.82
CA VAL A 473 -0.98 5.59 -31.00
C VAL A 473 -1.06 6.01 -32.44
N HIS A 474 -1.38 7.28 -32.70
CA HIS A 474 -1.32 7.88 -34.02
C HIS A 474 0.06 8.56 -34.19
N ALA A 475 0.89 8.02 -35.07
CA ALA A 475 2.21 8.56 -35.36
C ALA A 475 2.56 8.40 -36.84
N ASN A 476 3.08 9.48 -37.46
CA ASN A 476 3.50 9.51 -38.86
C ASN A 476 2.40 9.01 -39.84
N GLY A 477 1.14 9.40 -39.60
CA GLY A 477 -0.02 9.01 -40.43
C GLY A 477 -0.43 7.56 -40.29
N LYS A 478 0.08 6.82 -39.29
CA LYS A 478 -0.25 5.41 -39.02
C LYS A 478 -0.81 5.24 -37.65
N THR A 479 -1.75 4.29 -37.50
CA THR A 479 -2.17 3.77 -36.19
C THR A 479 -1.27 2.61 -35.82
N ILE A 480 -0.61 2.71 -34.64
CA ILE A 480 0.33 1.71 -34.13
C ILE A 480 -0.25 1.13 -32.86
N PRO A 481 -0.50 -0.18 -32.77
CA PRO A 481 -0.91 -0.81 -31.52
C PRO A 481 0.23 -0.74 -30.52
N ALA A 482 -0.03 -0.13 -29.36
CA ALA A 482 0.96 0.21 -28.37
C ALA A 482 0.69 -0.39 -26.99
N ALA A 483 1.72 -0.53 -26.21
CA ALA A 483 1.68 -0.78 -24.79
C ALA A 483 2.42 0.35 -24.07
N GLY A 484 1.87 0.83 -22.96
CA GLY A 484 2.49 1.90 -22.18
C GLY A 484 2.56 1.60 -20.71
N GLU A 485 3.58 2.16 -20.04
CA GLU A 485 3.87 1.96 -18.64
C GLU A 485 4.37 3.26 -17.99
N ALA A 486 3.98 3.47 -16.72
CA ALA A 486 4.38 4.62 -15.91
C ALA A 486 5.27 4.15 -14.75
N GLY A 487 6.58 4.13 -14.98
CA GLY A 487 7.55 3.64 -14.01
C GLY A 487 7.94 4.64 -12.93
N LYS A 488 8.61 4.15 -11.89
CA LYS A 488 9.21 4.96 -10.83
C LYS A 488 10.17 6.04 -11.37
N VAL A 489 10.74 5.79 -12.55
CA VAL A 489 11.68 6.71 -13.21
C VAL A 489 11.07 8.04 -13.67
N GLY A 490 9.72 8.14 -13.71
CA GLY A 490 9.01 9.41 -13.94
C GLY A 490 8.75 9.78 -15.40
N TRP A 491 8.90 8.86 -16.33
CA TRP A 491 8.44 8.96 -17.73
C TRP A 491 7.42 7.88 -18.02
N PHE A 492 6.47 8.17 -18.90
CA PHE A 492 5.58 7.18 -19.48
C PHE A 492 6.23 6.63 -20.76
N PHE A 493 6.58 5.34 -20.77
CA PHE A 493 7.16 4.68 -21.92
C PHE A 493 6.07 4.08 -22.80
N ILE A 494 6.20 4.23 -24.11
CA ILE A 494 5.24 3.71 -25.09
C ILE A 494 6.00 2.88 -26.13
N VAL A 495 5.68 1.59 -26.18
CA VAL A 495 6.30 0.63 -27.08
C VAL A 495 5.28 0.04 -28.06
N ASP A 496 5.73 -0.38 -29.25
CA ASP A 496 4.91 -1.16 -30.18
C ASP A 496 4.68 -2.56 -29.57
N ARG A 497 3.43 -2.88 -29.19
CA ARG A 497 3.08 -4.12 -28.48
C ARG A 497 3.28 -5.39 -29.30
N ARG A 498 3.60 -5.29 -30.63
CA ARG A 498 3.91 -6.43 -31.49
C ARG A 498 5.35 -6.91 -31.37
N ASN A 499 6.27 -6.02 -30.95
CA ASN A 499 7.73 -6.30 -31.02
C ASN A 499 8.57 -5.61 -29.94
N GLY A 500 7.97 -4.84 -29.04
CA GLY A 500 8.65 -4.12 -27.95
C GLY A 500 9.50 -2.92 -28.36
N LYS A 501 9.45 -2.47 -29.61
CA LYS A 501 10.22 -1.29 -30.05
C LYS A 501 9.64 -0.01 -29.43
N LEU A 502 10.53 0.80 -28.86
CA LEU A 502 10.14 2.11 -28.31
C LEU A 502 9.56 3.00 -29.41
N ILE A 503 8.31 3.44 -29.24
CA ILE A 503 7.69 4.46 -30.07
C ILE A 503 8.09 5.83 -29.55
N ARG A 504 7.90 6.04 -28.23
CA ARG A 504 8.30 7.29 -27.56
C ARG A 504 8.41 7.14 -26.03
N LYS A 505 9.08 8.08 -25.43
CA LYS A 505 9.08 8.39 -24.01
C LYS A 505 8.39 9.75 -23.84
N SER A 506 7.49 9.88 -22.85
CA SER A 506 6.78 11.12 -22.58
C SER A 506 7.70 12.24 -22.09
N GLN A 507 7.15 13.45 -21.99
CA GLN A 507 7.70 14.44 -21.05
C GLN A 507 7.65 13.86 -19.63
N PRO A 508 8.57 14.29 -18.72
CA PRO A 508 8.48 13.90 -17.32
C PRO A 508 7.13 14.29 -16.72
N TYR A 509 6.48 13.36 -16.03
CA TYR A 509 5.22 13.66 -15.33
C TYR A 509 5.42 14.02 -13.85
N VAL A 510 6.64 13.92 -13.35
CA VAL A 510 7.07 14.37 -12.02
C VAL A 510 8.30 15.25 -12.11
N LEU A 511 8.69 15.88 -11.00
CA LEU A 511 9.93 16.65 -10.95
C LEU A 511 11.14 15.70 -10.98
N MET A 512 12.22 16.18 -11.62
CA MET A 512 13.47 15.43 -11.73
C MET A 512 14.65 16.33 -11.32
N SER A 513 15.53 15.79 -10.49
CA SER A 513 16.78 16.47 -10.15
C SER A 513 17.78 16.39 -11.33
N LYS A 514 18.65 17.39 -11.45
CA LYS A 514 19.68 17.42 -12.50
C LYS A 514 20.69 16.27 -12.37
N ASN A 515 20.88 15.76 -11.15
CA ASN A 515 21.77 14.66 -10.83
C ASN A 515 21.08 13.30 -10.77
N MET A 516 19.87 13.18 -11.33
CA MET A 516 19.20 11.90 -11.52
C MET A 516 20.16 10.90 -12.19
N PHE A 517 20.12 9.64 -11.77
CA PHE A 517 21.05 8.56 -12.16
C PHE A 517 22.50 8.71 -11.63
N SER A 518 22.77 9.61 -10.68
CA SER A 518 24.03 9.55 -9.94
C SER A 518 24.09 8.23 -9.15
N GLN A 519 25.27 7.59 -9.15
CA GLN A 519 25.46 6.37 -8.39
C GLN A 519 25.31 6.64 -6.89
N PRO A 520 24.55 5.79 -6.15
CA PRO A 520 24.51 5.86 -4.69
C PRO A 520 25.92 5.75 -4.09
N THR A 521 26.19 6.52 -3.04
CA THR A 521 27.51 6.53 -2.37
C THR A 521 27.35 6.20 -0.89
N ALA A 522 28.45 5.84 -0.22
CA ALA A 522 28.42 5.61 1.23
C ALA A 522 28.05 6.87 2.03
N LYS A 523 28.30 8.07 1.49
CA LYS A 523 27.89 9.36 2.10
C LYS A 523 26.45 9.74 1.78
N GLY A 524 25.86 9.13 0.79
CA GLY A 524 24.54 9.45 0.27
C GLY A 524 24.58 10.42 -0.92
N VAL A 525 23.55 10.30 -1.77
CA VAL A 525 23.25 11.20 -2.88
C VAL A 525 21.77 11.52 -2.86
N VAL A 526 21.44 12.80 -2.78
CA VAL A 526 20.05 13.27 -2.77
C VAL A 526 19.56 13.42 -4.20
N MET A 527 18.46 12.72 -4.55
CA MET A 527 17.87 12.71 -5.89
C MET A 527 16.35 12.75 -5.85
N LEU A 528 15.77 13.16 -6.98
CA LEU A 528 14.35 13.17 -7.29
C LEU A 528 14.17 12.64 -8.73
N PRO A 529 13.28 11.68 -9.00
CA PRO A 529 12.42 10.97 -8.04
C PRO A 529 13.20 10.18 -6.99
N GLY A 530 12.57 9.93 -5.83
CA GLY A 530 13.07 9.01 -4.82
C GLY A 530 12.80 7.53 -5.19
N ALA A 531 13.10 6.60 -4.30
CA ALA A 531 12.87 5.17 -4.51
C ALA A 531 11.37 4.79 -4.55
N ASN A 532 10.47 5.57 -3.95
CA ASN A 532 9.02 5.42 -4.21
C ASN A 532 8.63 5.91 -5.62
N GLY A 533 9.55 6.55 -6.31
CA GLY A 533 9.48 6.86 -7.72
C GLY A 533 8.65 8.06 -8.12
N GLY A 534 8.45 8.14 -9.40
CA GLY A 534 7.48 8.99 -10.07
C GLY A 534 6.07 8.43 -9.93
N ALA A 535 5.80 7.27 -10.51
CA ALA A 535 4.63 6.46 -10.17
C ALA A 535 5.09 5.22 -9.42
N GLU A 536 4.29 4.79 -8.50
CA GLU A 536 4.44 3.51 -7.79
C GLU A 536 3.52 2.48 -8.47
N TRP A 537 3.00 1.48 -7.83
CA TRP A 537 2.11 0.46 -8.40
C TRP A 537 0.82 1.00 -9.06
N SER A 538 0.59 2.29 -8.98
CA SER A 538 -0.64 3.02 -9.29
C SER A 538 -1.16 2.72 -10.72
N PRO A 539 -2.29 1.99 -10.90
CA PRO A 539 -2.84 1.75 -12.21
C PRO A 539 -3.25 3.05 -12.90
N PRO A 540 -2.67 3.39 -14.06
CA PRO A 540 -3.11 4.53 -14.84
C PRO A 540 -4.45 4.24 -15.52
N ALA A 541 -5.13 5.27 -16.02
CA ALA A 541 -6.30 5.12 -16.87
C ALA A 541 -6.03 5.73 -18.25
N TYR A 542 -6.48 5.09 -19.33
CA TYR A 542 -6.42 5.64 -20.68
C TYR A 542 -7.82 5.97 -21.18
N SER A 543 -8.03 7.14 -21.75
CA SER A 543 -9.28 7.51 -22.40
C SER A 543 -9.11 7.58 -23.92
N PRO A 544 -9.86 6.80 -24.68
CA PRO A 544 -9.89 6.91 -26.14
C PRO A 544 -10.52 8.22 -26.63
N ASP A 545 -11.35 8.88 -25.81
CA ASP A 545 -12.01 10.14 -26.16
C ASP A 545 -11.06 11.33 -26.18
N THR A 546 -10.06 11.32 -25.28
CA THR A 546 -9.07 12.40 -25.12
C THR A 546 -7.69 12.03 -25.68
N HIS A 547 -7.44 10.77 -26.00
CA HIS A 547 -6.11 10.21 -26.30
C HIS A 547 -5.08 10.51 -25.20
N ASN A 548 -5.53 10.61 -23.95
CA ASN A 548 -4.66 10.80 -22.78
C ASN A 548 -4.62 9.56 -21.90
N VAL A 549 -3.42 9.28 -21.38
CA VAL A 549 -3.23 8.44 -20.20
C VAL A 549 -3.14 9.33 -18.96
N TYR A 550 -3.81 8.94 -17.91
CA TYR A 550 -3.88 9.66 -16.62
C TYR A 550 -3.05 8.92 -15.59
N VAL A 551 -1.97 9.56 -15.13
CA VAL A 551 -0.94 8.96 -14.27
C VAL A 551 -0.93 9.66 -12.91
N LEU A 552 -0.91 8.88 -11.85
CA LEU A 552 -0.66 9.37 -10.49
C LEU A 552 0.86 9.35 -10.25
N GLY A 553 1.40 10.47 -9.81
CA GLY A 553 2.82 10.63 -9.55
C GLY A 553 3.09 11.27 -8.20
N MET A 554 4.35 11.16 -7.78
CA MET A 554 4.82 11.74 -6.53
C MET A 554 6.17 12.43 -6.70
N ASP A 555 6.29 13.62 -6.12
CA ASP A 555 7.55 14.36 -5.98
C ASP A 555 8.08 14.12 -4.57
N GLN A 556 8.98 13.15 -4.44
CA GLN A 556 9.54 12.77 -3.14
C GLN A 556 11.06 12.68 -3.22
N LEU A 557 11.74 13.63 -2.57
CA LEU A 557 13.19 13.73 -2.56
C LEU A 557 13.77 12.70 -1.58
N MET A 558 14.74 11.89 -2.03
CA MET A 558 15.40 10.89 -1.19
C MET A 558 16.92 10.97 -1.24
N ASN A 559 17.55 10.58 -0.13
CA ASN A 559 18.98 10.36 -0.04
C ASN A 559 19.27 8.86 -0.19
N PHE A 560 20.08 8.52 -1.18
CA PHE A 560 20.47 7.15 -1.51
C PHE A 560 21.87 6.87 -0.99
N GLN A 561 21.98 5.92 -0.04
CA GLN A 561 23.27 5.50 0.54
C GLN A 561 23.51 4.03 0.19
N VAL A 562 24.70 3.73 -0.36
CA VAL A 562 25.08 2.35 -0.61
C VAL A 562 25.81 1.76 0.60
N HIS A 563 25.43 0.53 0.98
CA HIS A 563 26.11 -0.25 2.00
C HIS A 563 26.44 -1.65 1.46
N PRO A 564 27.54 -2.27 1.92
CA PRO A 564 27.79 -3.69 1.63
C PRO A 564 26.64 -4.55 2.16
N SER A 565 26.13 -5.45 1.35
CA SER A 565 25.13 -6.43 1.77
C SER A 565 25.54 -7.84 1.35
N GLY A 566 25.74 -8.71 2.34
CA GLY A 566 25.98 -10.13 2.12
C GLY A 566 24.71 -10.85 1.66
N TYR A 567 24.88 -11.99 0.99
CA TYR A 567 23.78 -12.87 0.65
C TYR A 567 23.40 -13.76 1.85
N GLN A 568 22.12 -13.80 2.17
CA GLN A 568 21.52 -14.77 3.07
C GLN A 568 20.11 -15.09 2.57
N ALA A 569 19.82 -16.38 2.34
CA ALA A 569 18.50 -16.82 1.89
C ALA A 569 17.40 -16.41 2.89
N GLY A 570 16.26 -15.93 2.39
CA GLY A 570 15.14 -15.51 3.22
C GLY A 570 15.39 -14.24 4.07
N ARG A 571 16.43 -13.47 3.76
CA ARG A 571 16.71 -12.18 4.40
C ARG A 571 16.69 -11.05 3.38
N ILE A 572 16.10 -9.93 3.80
CA ILE A 572 16.04 -8.72 2.98
C ILE A 572 17.44 -8.26 2.58
N ARG A 573 17.61 -7.83 1.33
CA ARG A 573 18.91 -7.46 0.75
C ARG A 573 18.79 -6.22 -0.13
N LEU A 574 18.59 -5.06 0.46
CA LEU A 574 18.52 -3.80 -0.27
C LEU A 574 19.88 -3.32 -0.81
N GLY A 575 20.97 -3.68 -0.13
CA GLY A 575 22.32 -3.19 -0.51
C GLY A 575 22.57 -1.74 -0.15
N SER A 576 21.65 -1.11 0.58
CA SER A 576 21.78 0.26 1.05
C SER A 576 20.68 0.66 2.05
N ALA A 577 20.73 1.94 2.45
CA ALA A 577 19.61 2.63 3.04
C ALA A 577 19.19 3.79 2.13
N PHE A 578 17.90 4.10 2.09
CA PHE A 578 17.39 5.34 1.51
C PHE A 578 16.48 6.03 2.51
N THR A 579 16.55 7.35 2.54
CA THR A 579 15.76 8.17 3.43
C THR A 579 15.03 9.22 2.69
N ASN A 580 13.80 9.42 3.07
CA ASN A 580 13.02 10.56 2.65
C ASN A 580 13.65 11.85 3.19
N VAL A 581 14.14 12.71 2.30
CA VAL A 581 14.73 14.00 2.62
C VAL A 581 13.74 15.06 2.18
N ALA A 582 12.67 15.24 2.95
CA ALA A 582 11.71 16.27 2.63
C ALA A 582 11.99 17.54 3.44
N PRO A 583 12.59 18.57 2.85
CA PRO A 583 12.28 19.92 3.26
C PRO A 583 10.78 20.14 2.99
N HIS A 584 10.09 20.91 3.82
CA HIS A 584 8.70 21.29 3.61
C HIS A 584 8.48 21.69 2.13
N GLY A 585 7.54 21.04 1.44
CA GLY A 585 7.18 21.34 0.06
C GLY A 585 7.75 20.43 -1.04
N LEU A 586 8.52 19.38 -0.71
CA LEU A 586 9.02 18.40 -1.69
C LEU A 586 8.46 16.99 -1.49
N GLN A 587 7.28 16.87 -0.90
CA GLN A 587 6.48 15.64 -0.83
C GLN A 587 5.08 15.91 -1.37
N ASP A 588 5.01 16.24 -2.67
CA ASP A 588 3.76 16.56 -3.35
C ASP A 588 3.30 15.38 -4.21
N GLY A 589 2.01 15.39 -4.56
CA GLY A 589 1.45 14.51 -5.56
C GLY A 589 1.11 15.25 -6.85
N ARG A 590 1.10 14.50 -7.94
CA ARG A 590 0.69 14.98 -9.26
C ARG A 590 -0.26 13.99 -9.90
N PHE A 591 -1.40 14.48 -10.35
CA PHE A 591 -2.25 13.74 -11.28
C PHE A 591 -2.11 14.37 -12.65
N VAL A 592 -1.61 13.61 -13.62
CA VAL A 592 -1.12 14.14 -14.89
C VAL A 592 -1.81 13.47 -16.05
N ALA A 593 -2.31 14.25 -17.01
CA ALA A 593 -2.75 13.75 -18.29
C ALA A 593 -1.60 13.86 -19.31
N ILE A 594 -1.27 12.77 -19.98
CA ILE A 594 -0.23 12.68 -20.98
C ILE A 594 -0.89 12.23 -22.29
N ASN A 595 -0.78 13.03 -23.32
CA ASN A 595 -1.28 12.66 -24.64
C ASN A 595 -0.37 11.57 -25.24
N VAL A 596 -0.94 10.41 -25.54
CA VAL A 596 -0.16 9.24 -25.99
C VAL A 596 0.40 9.40 -27.40
N ASP A 597 -0.25 10.20 -28.27
CA ASP A 597 0.19 10.43 -29.64
C ASP A 597 1.41 11.35 -29.72
N THR A 598 1.57 12.26 -28.76
CA THR A 598 2.65 13.25 -28.76
C THR A 598 3.66 13.04 -27.63
N GLY A 599 3.30 12.35 -26.55
CA GLY A 599 4.07 12.22 -25.32
C GLY A 599 4.11 13.51 -24.48
N LYS A 600 3.32 14.52 -24.83
CA LYS A 600 3.27 15.79 -24.09
C LYS A 600 2.31 15.71 -22.92
N VAL A 601 2.65 16.40 -21.83
CA VAL A 601 1.73 16.64 -20.71
C VAL A 601 0.66 17.62 -21.18
N ALA A 602 -0.61 17.20 -21.13
CA ALA A 602 -1.77 18.02 -21.47
C ALA A 602 -2.15 18.93 -20.30
N TRP A 603 -2.19 18.39 -19.09
CA TRP A 603 -2.41 19.13 -17.84
C TRP A 603 -1.82 18.39 -16.63
N THR A 604 -1.63 19.13 -15.55
CA THR A 604 -1.18 18.61 -14.24
C THR A 604 -2.04 19.19 -13.13
N TYR A 605 -2.63 18.32 -12.31
CA TYR A 605 -3.29 18.65 -11.06
C TYR A 605 -2.36 18.30 -9.89
N LYS A 606 -2.07 19.27 -9.01
CA LYS A 606 -1.18 19.07 -7.86
C LYS A 606 -1.97 18.78 -6.60
N THR A 607 -1.45 17.89 -5.77
CA THR A 607 -1.99 17.57 -4.44
C THR A 607 -0.93 17.82 -3.38
N PRO A 608 -1.34 18.13 -2.13
CA PRO A 608 -0.39 18.47 -1.05
C PRO A 608 0.36 17.25 -0.49
N GLN A 609 0.10 16.06 -1.02
CA GLN A 609 0.69 14.79 -0.59
C GLN A 609 0.96 13.91 -1.81
N PRO A 610 1.99 13.04 -1.77
CA PRO A 610 2.24 12.02 -2.78
C PRO A 610 0.99 11.22 -3.12
N LEU A 611 0.79 10.91 -4.40
CA LEU A 611 -0.32 10.08 -4.86
C LEU A 611 0.15 8.63 -5.05
N ILE A 612 -0.54 7.73 -4.39
CA ILE A 612 -0.39 6.28 -4.54
C ILE A 612 -1.79 5.67 -4.49
N GLY A 613 -2.24 5.10 -5.55
CA GLY A 613 -3.60 4.60 -5.73
C GLY A 613 -3.80 4.31 -7.20
N GLY A 614 -4.95 4.59 -7.77
CA GLY A 614 -5.16 4.41 -9.19
C GLY A 614 -6.15 5.41 -9.78
N ALA A 615 -6.22 5.45 -11.10
CA ALA A 615 -7.13 6.30 -11.85
C ALA A 615 -8.31 5.51 -12.45
N LEU A 616 -9.41 6.20 -12.71
CA LEU A 616 -10.56 5.76 -13.48
C LEU A 616 -10.92 6.88 -14.47
N ALA A 617 -11.06 6.56 -15.75
CA ALA A 617 -11.60 7.47 -16.76
C ALA A 617 -12.98 7.00 -17.24
N THR A 618 -13.88 7.93 -17.62
CA THR A 618 -15.23 7.61 -18.09
C THR A 618 -15.63 8.41 -19.32
N ALA A 619 -16.55 7.86 -20.10
CA ALA A 619 -17.17 8.57 -21.23
C ALA A 619 -18.00 9.81 -20.82
N GLY A 620 -18.22 10.01 -19.50
CA GLY A 620 -18.78 11.25 -18.94
C GLY A 620 -17.82 12.41 -18.88
N ASN A 621 -16.65 12.33 -19.52
CA ASN A 621 -15.53 13.27 -19.47
C ASN A 621 -15.01 13.50 -18.04
N LEU A 622 -14.94 12.44 -17.25
CA LEU A 622 -14.44 12.47 -15.86
C LEU A 622 -13.23 11.57 -15.68
N VAL A 623 -12.32 12.00 -14.81
CA VAL A 623 -11.28 11.16 -14.24
C VAL A 623 -11.37 11.22 -12.71
N PHE A 624 -11.37 10.03 -12.07
CA PHE A 624 -11.44 9.87 -10.63
C PHE A 624 -10.12 9.38 -10.08
N PHE A 625 -9.76 9.85 -8.89
CA PHE A 625 -8.59 9.40 -8.14
C PHE A 625 -8.75 9.71 -6.65
N GLY A 626 -7.91 9.12 -5.80
CA GLY A 626 -7.91 9.37 -4.36
C GLY A 626 -6.63 10.00 -3.85
N GLU A 627 -6.74 10.76 -2.75
CA GLU A 627 -5.64 11.37 -2.02
C GLU A 627 -5.40 10.66 -0.66
N GLY A 628 -4.16 10.69 -0.18
CA GLY A 628 -3.77 10.08 1.10
C GLY A 628 -4.42 10.70 2.34
N ASN A 629 -4.93 11.94 2.23
CA ASN A 629 -5.66 12.68 3.29
C ASN A 629 -7.16 12.38 3.34
N GLY A 630 -7.62 11.38 2.58
CA GLY A 630 -9.00 10.90 2.59
C GLY A 630 -9.92 11.52 1.53
N TRP A 631 -9.45 12.44 0.71
CA TRP A 631 -10.25 12.97 -0.38
C TRP A 631 -10.34 11.99 -1.55
N PHE A 632 -11.54 11.82 -2.06
CA PHE A 632 -11.85 11.18 -3.32
C PHE A 632 -12.34 12.25 -4.29
N ASP A 633 -11.64 12.44 -5.39
CA ASP A 633 -11.81 13.55 -6.32
C ASP A 633 -12.28 13.09 -7.70
N ALA A 634 -13.06 13.95 -8.38
CA ALA A 634 -13.37 13.86 -9.79
C ALA A 634 -12.92 15.14 -10.51
N LEU A 635 -12.13 14.98 -11.57
CA LEU A 635 -11.71 16.07 -12.43
C LEU A 635 -12.36 15.95 -13.81
N ASP A 636 -12.50 17.06 -14.49
CA ASP A 636 -12.77 17.11 -15.93
C ASP A 636 -11.58 16.50 -16.68
N ALA A 637 -11.83 15.46 -17.47
CA ALA A 637 -10.79 14.68 -18.14
C ALA A 637 -9.97 15.50 -19.15
N THR A 638 -10.59 16.52 -19.77
CA THR A 638 -9.96 17.37 -20.80
C THR A 638 -9.08 18.46 -20.20
N SER A 639 -9.54 19.10 -19.12
CA SER A 639 -8.90 20.29 -18.55
C SER A 639 -8.15 20.07 -17.24
N GLY A 640 -8.38 18.95 -16.53
CA GLY A 640 -7.85 18.71 -15.19
C GLY A 640 -8.50 19.56 -14.08
N LYS A 641 -9.60 20.30 -14.41
CA LYS A 641 -10.33 21.08 -13.39
C LYS A 641 -11.08 20.15 -12.46
N ARG A 642 -10.93 20.34 -11.13
CA ARG A 642 -11.71 19.60 -10.15
C ARG A 642 -13.17 20.03 -10.18
N LEU A 643 -14.07 19.04 -10.32
CA LEU A 643 -15.52 19.22 -10.39
C LEU A 643 -16.22 18.75 -9.11
N TRP A 644 -15.66 17.77 -8.42
CA TRP A 644 -16.25 17.20 -7.22
C TRP A 644 -15.18 16.60 -6.31
N ARG A 645 -15.47 16.53 -5.01
CA ARG A 645 -14.70 15.76 -4.03
C ARG A 645 -15.57 15.36 -2.84
N TYR A 646 -15.17 14.23 -2.22
CA TYR A 646 -15.79 13.72 -0.99
C TYR A 646 -14.69 13.17 -0.06
N ASN A 647 -14.75 13.50 1.25
CA ASN A 647 -13.77 12.97 2.21
C ASN A 647 -14.29 11.71 2.87
N LEU A 648 -13.52 10.61 2.79
CA LEU A 648 -13.85 9.30 3.33
C LEU A 648 -13.24 9.03 4.71
N GLY A 649 -12.47 9.97 5.28
CA GLY A 649 -11.89 9.88 6.61
C GLY A 649 -10.64 9.02 6.72
N ALA A 650 -10.36 8.17 5.73
CA ALA A 650 -9.14 7.36 5.62
C ALA A 650 -8.50 7.59 4.25
N GLY A 651 -7.19 7.34 4.11
CA GLY A 651 -6.49 7.53 2.85
C GLY A 651 -7.14 6.74 1.71
N VAL A 652 -7.41 7.41 0.58
CA VAL A 652 -8.03 6.79 -0.61
C VAL A 652 -6.90 6.36 -1.55
N ASN A 653 -6.29 5.22 -1.26
CA ASN A 653 -5.11 4.71 -1.94
C ASN A 653 -5.40 3.44 -2.74
N ALA A 654 -6.62 3.29 -3.23
CA ALA A 654 -7.07 2.21 -4.10
C ALA A 654 -7.59 2.76 -5.42
N PRO A 655 -7.55 1.96 -6.50
CA PRO A 655 -8.09 2.39 -7.78
C PRO A 655 -9.62 2.45 -7.77
N PRO A 656 -10.25 3.57 -8.20
CA PRO A 656 -11.70 3.67 -8.33
C PRO A 656 -12.24 2.80 -9.48
N MET A 657 -13.52 2.45 -9.42
CA MET A 657 -14.23 1.72 -10.47
C MET A 657 -15.67 2.21 -10.63
N THR A 658 -16.33 1.87 -11.75
CA THR A 658 -17.72 2.22 -12.01
C THR A 658 -18.45 1.10 -12.76
N TYR A 659 -19.72 0.92 -12.45
CA TYR A 659 -20.59 -0.11 -13.02
C TYR A 659 -22.04 0.36 -13.02
N GLU A 660 -22.92 -0.36 -13.69
CA GLU A 660 -24.35 -0.07 -13.73
C GLU A 660 -25.17 -1.27 -13.21
N VAL A 661 -26.19 -1.00 -12.40
CA VAL A 661 -27.19 -1.99 -12.01
C VAL A 661 -28.57 -1.38 -12.17
N ASN A 662 -29.44 -2.04 -12.94
CA ASN A 662 -30.82 -1.62 -13.20
C ASN A 662 -30.92 -0.17 -13.69
N GLY A 663 -30.07 0.23 -14.65
CA GLY A 663 -30.07 1.56 -15.25
C GLY A 663 -29.51 2.67 -14.34
N THR A 664 -28.90 2.31 -13.21
CA THR A 664 -28.24 3.25 -12.28
C THR A 664 -26.74 3.04 -12.31
N GLN A 665 -26.00 4.09 -12.65
CA GLN A 665 -24.53 4.08 -12.56
C GLN A 665 -24.07 4.29 -11.13
N TYR A 666 -23.11 3.46 -10.69
CA TYR A 666 -22.43 3.55 -9.41
C TYR A 666 -20.93 3.80 -9.64
N VAL A 667 -20.30 4.48 -8.68
CA VAL A 667 -18.86 4.64 -8.59
C VAL A 667 -18.43 4.08 -7.25
N ALA A 668 -17.36 3.28 -7.20
CA ALA A 668 -16.87 2.71 -5.95
C ALA A 668 -15.36 2.85 -5.81
N VAL A 669 -14.90 2.99 -4.55
CA VAL A 669 -13.48 3.07 -4.21
C VAL A 669 -13.23 2.53 -2.80
N ALA A 670 -12.11 1.86 -2.57
CA ALA A 670 -11.67 1.50 -1.23
C ALA A 670 -10.91 2.67 -0.57
N ALA A 671 -11.15 2.87 0.73
CA ALA A 671 -10.51 3.88 1.57
C ALA A 671 -9.93 3.20 2.81
N GLY A 672 -8.62 3.03 2.87
CA GLY A 672 -7.96 2.30 3.93
C GLY A 672 -6.49 2.64 4.13
N GLY A 673 -6.01 3.74 3.53
CA GLY A 673 -4.67 4.25 3.75
C GLY A 673 -3.56 3.43 3.09
N ASN A 674 -2.34 3.82 3.39
CA ASN A 674 -1.15 3.19 2.83
C ASN A 674 -0.02 3.14 3.88
N PHE A 675 0.69 2.02 3.94
CA PHE A 675 1.79 1.77 4.87
C PHE A 675 3.03 2.62 4.55
N GLN A 676 3.47 2.65 3.29
CA GLN A 676 4.72 3.30 2.86
C GLN A 676 4.70 4.81 3.09
N LEU A 677 3.56 5.45 2.86
CA LEU A 677 3.38 6.90 3.01
C LEU A 677 2.77 7.30 4.36
N GLY A 678 2.46 6.32 5.23
CA GLY A 678 1.90 6.57 6.56
C GLY A 678 0.51 7.21 6.54
N TYR A 679 -0.30 6.96 5.51
CA TYR A 679 -1.63 7.52 5.38
C TYR A 679 -2.64 6.85 6.32
N PRO A 680 -3.65 7.60 6.81
CA PRO A 680 -4.62 7.09 7.79
C PRO A 680 -5.33 5.84 7.31
N TYR A 681 -5.33 4.81 8.16
CA TYR A 681 -5.98 3.54 7.87
C TYR A 681 -7.50 3.61 8.03
N GLY A 682 -8.18 2.81 7.22
CA GLY A 682 -9.60 2.50 7.27
C GLY A 682 -9.82 1.07 6.76
N ASP A 683 -11.08 0.71 6.55
CA ASP A 683 -11.46 -0.64 6.13
C ASP A 683 -12.69 -0.65 5.21
N ALA A 684 -13.03 0.51 4.63
CA ALA A 684 -14.28 0.69 3.92
C ALA A 684 -14.11 0.69 2.39
N VAL A 685 -15.06 0.06 1.69
CA VAL A 685 -15.34 0.34 0.27
C VAL A 685 -16.57 1.23 0.21
N ALA A 686 -16.40 2.45 -0.32
CA ALA A 686 -17.48 3.41 -0.50
C ALA A 686 -18.14 3.23 -1.87
N ILE A 687 -19.47 3.19 -1.91
CA ILE A 687 -20.29 3.09 -3.12
C ILE A 687 -21.10 4.37 -3.26
N PHE A 688 -21.01 5.02 -4.41
CA PHE A 688 -21.65 6.29 -4.73
C PHE A 688 -22.64 6.15 -5.88
N LYS A 689 -23.66 7.01 -5.93
CA LYS A 689 -24.52 7.28 -7.08
C LYS A 689 -25.00 8.72 -7.09
N LEU A 690 -25.60 9.18 -8.19
CA LEU A 690 -26.21 10.50 -8.23
C LEU A 690 -27.37 10.58 -7.22
N ALA A 691 -27.41 11.65 -6.45
CA ALA A 691 -28.60 12.01 -5.65
C ALA A 691 -29.79 12.28 -6.59
N ARG A 692 -30.99 11.95 -6.15
CA ARG A 692 -32.25 12.21 -6.89
C ARG A 692 -32.50 13.72 -7.04
#